data_bd3becc36e25cbe8a46aecffdf06df73
#
_entry.id   bd3becc36e25cbe8a46aecffdf06df73
#
_cell.length_a   1.000
_cell.length_b   1.000
_cell.length_c   1.000
_cell.angle_alpha   90.00
_cell.angle_beta   90.00
_cell.angle_gamma   90.00
#
_symmetry.space_group_name_H-M   'P 1'
#
loop_
_entity.id
_entity.type
_entity.pdbx_description
1 polymer ?
#
loop_
_entity_poly.entity_id
_entity_poly.type
_entity_poly.pdbx_seq_one_letter_code
_entity_poly.pdbx_strand_id
1 'polypeptide(L)'
;MRETVVKTIQIKYCDKEGRFCTGIDKENSKKLILYGKLPHKANISIKAMGYISGDKKNVFSVESWSYDFAIDTEVFLAYAETLPGIGPKTALKIFHKYGVDYGVFSSEVLLKKVVPKNKIESIIEQNKKDNTFESAEFIQKLIKTKVFSNRKITQISSVITEKDFYENPFLVMKKIKISYSSLNNFCLSVQKEYPHLLALPERLTMGVEKTLSVCLSCGDCFLYANRFIEKSLEFLNNGVENEENKVSEEKVKEIINNLNKAHKIRAEISTDKKKLRIYNSFYFDCENFVADSIYKRLNKSRPVFTHTQIQSAILKTERKYRLTLADTQKLAIETIINNNIAIITGSAGTGKTTVLKFAIDVFEQLIGGDIILVAPTGRAARRMTESTTIEASTLHSLLKIGVSDEEDDSDVFVSDEKIEGEAIFVDETSMCDISIIYRLFQHLSENCRVYFLGDVNQLQSVGSGNVLDDLIESYYVPTVKLSLIYRQSQDSNIIYNANNILNGIGKIKTGDDFVVYNISNPEKIAEQCCTIYKQELQRLGDILDVQCITPKRVNGILASEQLNKQIQMAINPNYGSNSFFFSNGYKFYIGDKIICNKNTETVRNGDIGVVTNVTKNEIQAIFDTGEEIFDDEQAEELNISLAYCITVHKSQGSEFKTVFIPVSEENKAMLKRNLFYTAVTRAKEKMIIVGENKYIKSAIEDNRIYQRKTSLKSRITSKYQRAV
;
A
#
# COMPACT_ATOMS: atom_id res chain seq x y z
N MET A 1 -41.65 37.45 32.47
CA MET A 1 -40.57 36.55 31.91
C MET A 1 -39.40 37.46 31.54
N ARG A 2 -38.19 37.12 31.97
CA ARG A 2 -37.01 37.88 31.53
C ARG A 2 -36.69 37.41 30.11
N GLU A 3 -36.64 38.36 29.19
CA GLU A 3 -36.35 38.04 27.79
C GLU A 3 -34.85 37.76 27.65
N THR A 4 -34.49 36.55 27.21
CA THR A 4 -33.11 36.15 27.01
C THR A 4 -32.65 36.67 25.65
N VAL A 5 -31.56 37.44 25.63
CA VAL A 5 -31.02 38.06 24.43
C VAL A 5 -29.61 37.50 24.19
N VAL A 6 -29.26 37.30 22.93
CA VAL A 6 -27.88 36.92 22.50
C VAL A 6 -27.16 38.17 22.02
N LYS A 7 -25.95 38.42 22.52
CA LYS A 7 -25.12 39.55 22.14
C LYS A 7 -23.70 39.13 21.81
N THR A 8 -23.14 39.72 20.76
CA THR A 8 -21.72 39.60 20.45
C THR A 8 -20.95 40.72 21.12
N ILE A 9 -20.09 40.40 22.07
CA ILE A 9 -19.44 41.35 22.94
C ILE A 9 -17.93 41.22 22.87
N GLN A 10 -17.23 42.32 22.61
CA GLN A 10 -15.78 42.40 22.74
C GLN A 10 -15.43 42.78 24.19
N ILE A 11 -14.85 41.84 24.93
CA ILE A 11 -14.44 42.07 26.31
C ILE A 11 -13.19 42.98 26.32
N LYS A 12 -13.27 44.06 27.09
CA LYS A 12 -12.17 45.04 27.23
C LYS A 12 -11.40 44.90 28.54
N TYR A 13 -12.09 44.44 29.57
CA TYR A 13 -11.51 44.21 30.90
C TYR A 13 -12.23 43.05 31.56
N CYS A 14 -11.51 42.27 32.35
CA CYS A 14 -12.07 41.20 33.17
C CYS A 14 -11.34 41.14 34.51
N ASP A 15 -12.08 40.87 35.59
CA ASP A 15 -11.45 40.64 36.89
C ASP A 15 -10.72 39.29 36.93
N LYS A 16 -9.89 39.11 38.00
CA LYS A 16 -9.09 37.87 38.14
C LYS A 16 -9.92 36.58 38.28
N GLU A 17 -11.16 36.70 38.65
CA GLU A 17 -12.07 35.56 38.88
C GLU A 17 -13.12 35.36 37.75
N GLY A 18 -13.10 36.23 36.73
CA GLY A 18 -14.06 36.16 35.60
C GLY A 18 -15.53 36.40 35.99
N ARG A 19 -15.77 37.01 37.16
CA ARG A 19 -17.13 37.28 37.64
C ARG A 19 -17.70 38.61 37.16
N PHE A 20 -16.78 39.54 36.85
CA PHE A 20 -17.07 40.88 36.40
C PHE A 20 -16.19 41.24 35.21
N CYS A 21 -16.80 41.66 34.10
CA CYS A 21 -16.09 42.12 32.93
C CYS A 21 -16.76 43.41 32.39
N THR A 22 -16.01 44.21 31.67
CA THR A 22 -16.56 45.25 30.81
C THR A 22 -16.30 44.94 29.37
N GLY A 23 -17.27 45.19 28.50
CA GLY A 23 -17.18 44.90 27.07
C GLY A 23 -17.91 45.94 26.23
N ILE A 24 -17.77 45.80 24.91
CA ILE A 24 -18.46 46.59 23.91
C ILE A 24 -19.34 45.63 23.09
N ASP A 25 -20.65 45.90 23.04
CA ASP A 25 -21.57 45.23 22.14
C ASP A 25 -21.21 45.60 20.70
N LYS A 26 -20.90 44.61 19.89
CA LYS A 26 -20.43 44.81 18.51
C LYS A 26 -21.51 45.30 17.57
N GLU A 27 -22.78 45.03 17.87
CA GLU A 27 -23.91 45.44 17.01
C GLU A 27 -24.24 46.94 17.13
N ASN A 28 -24.14 47.50 18.35
CA ASN A 28 -24.54 48.89 18.59
C ASN A 28 -23.47 49.76 19.25
N SER A 29 -22.25 49.24 19.40
CA SER A 29 -21.10 49.94 19.99
C SER A 29 -21.29 50.42 21.42
N LYS A 30 -22.28 49.91 22.15
CA LYS A 30 -22.55 50.32 23.55
C LYS A 30 -21.63 49.62 24.53
N LYS A 31 -21.16 50.31 25.53
CA LYS A 31 -20.42 49.75 26.65
C LYS A 31 -21.39 49.01 27.57
N LEU A 32 -21.03 47.74 27.86
CA LEU A 32 -21.76 46.86 28.75
C LEU A 32 -20.90 46.47 29.96
N ILE A 33 -21.60 46.34 31.11
CA ILE A 33 -21.07 45.70 32.30
C ILE A 33 -21.60 44.28 32.34
N LEU A 34 -20.72 43.30 32.41
CA LEU A 34 -21.03 41.87 32.29
C LEU A 34 -20.86 41.18 33.64
N TYR A 35 -21.88 40.46 34.08
CA TYR A 35 -21.84 39.60 35.26
C TYR A 35 -22.09 38.16 34.87
N GLY A 36 -21.30 37.23 35.42
CA GLY A 36 -21.45 35.81 35.19
C GLY A 36 -20.10 35.09 35.30
N LYS A 37 -20.11 33.82 34.91
CA LYS A 37 -18.84 33.08 34.75
C LYS A 37 -18.28 33.38 33.35
N LEU A 38 -17.33 34.30 33.28
CA LEU A 38 -16.78 34.86 32.03
C LEU A 38 -15.31 34.46 31.85
N PRO A 39 -14.75 34.59 30.65
CA PRO A 39 -13.35 34.29 30.42
C PRO A 39 -12.43 35.31 31.15
N HIS A 40 -11.28 34.86 31.63
CA HIS A 40 -10.35 35.65 32.44
C HIS A 40 -9.43 36.59 31.63
N LYS A 41 -9.68 36.77 30.32
CA LYS A 41 -8.82 37.57 29.44
C LYS A 41 -9.57 38.75 28.81
N ALA A 42 -8.91 39.90 28.72
CA ALA A 42 -9.38 41.05 27.94
C ALA A 42 -9.05 40.92 26.46
N ASN A 43 -9.68 41.77 25.65
CA ASN A 43 -9.53 41.86 24.19
C ASN A 43 -9.99 40.60 23.37
N ILE A 44 -10.89 39.81 23.91
CA ILE A 44 -11.54 38.72 23.25
C ILE A 44 -12.97 39.04 22.87
N SER A 45 -13.49 38.39 21.81
CA SER A 45 -14.89 38.46 21.44
C SER A 45 -15.64 37.23 21.91
N ILE A 46 -16.79 37.43 22.54
CA ILE A 46 -17.69 36.37 22.96
C ILE A 46 -19.08 36.58 22.43
N LYS A 47 -19.77 35.49 22.15
CA LYS A 47 -21.22 35.47 21.92
C LYS A 47 -21.87 35.05 23.23
N ALA A 48 -22.45 35.97 23.93
CA ALA A 48 -23.02 35.76 25.25
C ALA A 48 -24.55 35.73 25.20
N MET A 49 -25.16 34.73 25.85
CA MET A 49 -26.57 34.60 26.05
C MET A 49 -26.89 34.93 27.49
N GLY A 50 -27.86 35.82 27.68
CA GLY A 50 -28.27 36.31 29.00
C GLY A 50 -29.38 37.32 28.92
N TYR A 51 -29.53 38.13 29.97
CA TYR A 51 -30.59 39.12 30.05
C TYR A 51 -30.07 40.48 30.57
N ILE A 52 -30.70 41.56 30.16
CA ILE A 52 -30.41 42.90 30.68
C ILE A 52 -31.04 43.00 32.07
N SER A 53 -30.23 43.36 33.08
CA SER A 53 -30.68 43.36 34.49
C SER A 53 -31.36 44.66 34.84
N GLY A 54 -32.68 44.63 35.02
CA GLY A 54 -33.48 45.70 35.64
C GLY A 54 -33.40 47.08 34.99
N ASP A 55 -33.51 48.16 35.78
CA ASP A 55 -33.51 49.54 35.31
C ASP A 55 -32.19 50.07 34.75
N LYS A 56 -31.13 49.29 34.79
CA LYS A 56 -29.80 49.65 34.29
C LYS A 56 -29.55 49.06 32.89
N LYS A 57 -29.88 49.82 31.85
CA LYS A 57 -29.75 49.44 30.42
C LYS A 57 -28.35 49.01 29.98
N ASN A 58 -27.31 49.11 30.82
CA ASN A 58 -25.93 48.77 30.49
C ASN A 58 -25.37 47.56 31.25
N VAL A 59 -26.24 46.85 32.02
CA VAL A 59 -25.81 45.65 32.78
C VAL A 59 -26.41 44.43 32.13
N PHE A 60 -25.52 43.51 31.73
CA PHE A 60 -25.89 42.25 31.05
C PHE A 60 -25.44 41.09 31.92
N SER A 61 -26.39 40.31 32.43
CA SER A 61 -26.15 39.09 33.18
C SER A 61 -26.03 37.93 32.21
N VAL A 62 -24.84 37.35 32.15
CA VAL A 62 -24.49 36.26 31.23
C VAL A 62 -24.83 34.92 31.87
N GLU A 63 -25.70 34.16 31.23
CA GLU A 63 -26.05 32.78 31.63
C GLU A 63 -25.13 31.75 30.99
N SER A 64 -24.83 31.96 29.70
CA SER A 64 -23.87 31.16 28.95
C SER A 64 -23.14 32.00 27.89
N TRP A 65 -21.97 31.58 27.51
CA TRP A 65 -21.22 32.25 26.45
C TRP A 65 -20.36 31.23 25.69
N SER A 66 -19.99 31.61 24.46
CA SER A 66 -19.00 30.93 23.62
C SER A 66 -18.08 31.97 22.99
N TYR A 67 -16.89 31.59 22.58
CA TYR A 67 -16.05 32.48 21.80
C TYR A 67 -16.71 32.83 20.47
N ASP A 68 -16.63 34.13 20.09
CA ASP A 68 -17.06 34.60 18.77
C ASP A 68 -15.92 34.29 17.79
N PHE A 69 -15.91 33.06 17.29
CA PHE A 69 -15.01 32.65 16.25
C PHE A 69 -15.34 33.41 14.95
N ALA A 70 -14.32 33.74 14.16
CA ALA A 70 -14.51 34.46 12.91
C ALA A 70 -15.66 33.86 12.08
N ILE A 71 -16.52 34.73 11.54
CA ILE A 71 -17.78 34.42 10.87
C ILE A 71 -17.50 33.81 9.47
N ASP A 72 -16.82 32.67 9.45
CA ASP A 72 -16.55 31.91 8.24
C ASP A 72 -17.29 30.58 8.34
N THR A 73 -18.22 30.34 7.41
CA THR A 73 -18.99 29.09 7.34
C THR A 73 -18.07 27.87 7.26
N GLU A 74 -16.94 27.98 6.55
CA GLU A 74 -15.96 26.89 6.47
C GLU A 74 -15.33 26.58 7.84
N VAL A 75 -15.01 27.62 8.61
CA VAL A 75 -14.42 27.45 9.97
C VAL A 75 -15.46 26.86 10.91
N PHE A 76 -16.73 27.25 10.82
CA PHE A 76 -17.81 26.67 11.61
C PHE A 76 -18.00 25.18 11.31
N LEU A 77 -18.07 24.82 10.04
CA LEU A 77 -18.26 23.43 9.61
C LEU A 77 -17.05 22.59 10.03
N ALA A 78 -15.85 23.09 9.82
CA ALA A 78 -14.63 22.42 10.23
C ALA A 78 -14.57 22.23 11.75
N TYR A 79 -14.93 23.23 12.55
CA TYR A 79 -15.02 23.09 14.01
C TYR A 79 -16.06 22.07 14.43
N ALA A 80 -17.26 22.10 13.83
CA ALA A 80 -18.31 21.14 14.13
C ALA A 80 -17.83 19.69 13.93
N GLU A 81 -17.05 19.45 12.90
CA GLU A 81 -16.48 18.13 12.59
C GLU A 81 -15.35 17.69 13.53
N THR A 82 -14.75 18.59 14.33
CA THR A 82 -13.82 18.21 15.40
C THR A 82 -14.53 17.56 16.59
N LEU A 83 -15.84 17.82 16.75
CA LEU A 83 -16.62 17.35 17.90
C LEU A 83 -16.99 15.87 17.77
N PRO A 84 -16.97 15.08 18.87
CA PRO A 84 -17.18 13.64 18.83
C PRO A 84 -18.50 13.25 18.18
N GLY A 85 -18.44 12.44 17.10
CA GLY A 85 -19.62 11.91 16.43
C GLY A 85 -20.39 12.89 15.53
N ILE A 86 -19.80 14.04 15.22
CA ILE A 86 -20.29 14.96 14.20
C ILE A 86 -19.44 14.80 12.94
N GLY A 87 -19.99 14.11 11.92
CA GLY A 87 -19.38 14.04 10.60
C GLY A 87 -19.87 15.15 9.66
N PRO A 88 -19.32 15.26 8.43
CA PRO A 88 -19.63 16.33 7.47
C PRO A 88 -21.14 16.52 7.22
N LYS A 89 -21.88 15.42 7.06
CA LYS A 89 -23.35 15.47 6.85
C LYS A 89 -24.09 16.04 8.06
N THR A 90 -23.64 15.74 9.27
CA THR A 90 -24.25 16.22 10.51
C THR A 90 -23.89 17.68 10.75
N ALA A 91 -22.64 18.09 10.50
CA ALA A 91 -22.21 19.48 10.55
C ALA A 91 -23.02 20.37 9.60
N LEU A 92 -23.22 19.94 8.34
CA LEU A 92 -24.08 20.61 7.37
C LEU A 92 -25.54 20.70 7.84
N LYS A 93 -26.11 19.65 8.44
CA LYS A 93 -27.46 19.69 9.01
C LYS A 93 -27.57 20.70 10.15
N ILE A 94 -26.56 20.79 11.01
CA ILE A 94 -26.50 21.76 12.08
C ILE A 94 -26.45 23.17 11.49
N PHE A 95 -25.55 23.40 10.53
CA PHE A 95 -25.43 24.69 9.84
C PHE A 95 -26.73 25.11 9.11
N HIS A 96 -27.34 24.23 8.33
CA HIS A 96 -28.60 24.54 7.65
C HIS A 96 -29.74 24.88 8.60
N LYS A 97 -29.72 24.32 9.82
CA LYS A 97 -30.79 24.52 10.79
C LYS A 97 -30.57 25.72 11.70
N TYR A 98 -29.32 26.02 12.05
CA TYR A 98 -28.99 27.01 13.07
C TYR A 98 -28.04 28.12 12.59
N GLY A 99 -27.55 28.04 11.34
CA GLY A 99 -26.52 28.96 10.83
C GLY A 99 -25.16 28.76 11.50
N VAL A 100 -24.34 29.81 11.47
CA VAL A 100 -23.06 29.86 12.20
C VAL A 100 -23.34 30.18 13.67
N ASP A 101 -23.80 29.21 14.43
CA ASP A 101 -24.13 29.34 15.85
C ASP A 101 -23.41 28.28 16.70
N TYR A 102 -22.30 28.66 17.30
CA TYR A 102 -21.48 27.78 18.18
C TYR A 102 -22.21 27.45 19.51
N GLY A 103 -23.20 28.23 19.90
CA GLY A 103 -24.03 27.98 21.10
C GLY A 103 -24.82 26.67 21.01
N VAL A 104 -25.03 26.16 19.81
CA VAL A 104 -25.70 24.87 19.58
C VAL A 104 -24.95 23.74 20.27
N PHE A 105 -23.62 23.77 20.28
CA PHE A 105 -22.78 22.71 20.84
C PHE A 105 -22.76 22.70 22.39
N SER A 106 -23.25 23.76 23.02
CA SER A 106 -23.46 23.83 24.47
C SER A 106 -24.88 23.46 24.89
N SER A 107 -25.80 23.30 23.95
CA SER A 107 -27.23 23.12 24.21
C SER A 107 -27.71 21.70 23.93
N GLU A 108 -28.01 20.96 24.99
CA GLU A 108 -28.59 19.62 24.91
C GLU A 108 -29.90 19.59 24.12
N VAL A 109 -30.75 20.64 24.31
CA VAL A 109 -32.08 20.76 23.67
C VAL A 109 -31.94 20.93 22.16
N LEU A 110 -30.96 21.70 21.69
CA LEU A 110 -30.71 21.91 20.27
C LEU A 110 -30.06 20.72 19.62
N LEU A 111 -29.09 20.09 20.28
CA LEU A 111 -28.39 18.91 19.80
C LEU A 111 -29.31 17.69 19.67
N LYS A 112 -30.26 17.48 20.59
CA LYS A 112 -31.28 16.40 20.50
C LYS A 112 -32.07 16.39 19.20
N LYS A 113 -32.14 17.52 18.49
CA LYS A 113 -32.86 17.63 17.22
C LYS A 113 -32.05 17.22 15.98
N VAL A 114 -30.74 16.99 16.11
CA VAL A 114 -29.82 16.76 14.98
C VAL A 114 -28.79 15.67 15.22
N VAL A 115 -28.56 15.28 16.48
CA VAL A 115 -27.54 14.31 16.90
C VAL A 115 -28.18 13.20 17.75
N PRO A 116 -27.73 11.93 17.65
CA PRO A 116 -28.18 10.84 18.52
C PRO A 116 -27.89 11.11 19.99
N LYS A 117 -28.82 10.69 20.89
CA LYS A 117 -28.76 10.97 22.33
C LYS A 117 -27.45 10.52 22.99
N ASN A 118 -26.92 9.37 22.60
CA ASN A 118 -25.68 8.79 23.16
C ASN A 118 -24.40 9.60 22.85
N LYS A 119 -24.46 10.58 21.96
CA LYS A 119 -23.31 11.42 21.56
C LYS A 119 -23.39 12.84 22.15
N ILE A 120 -24.51 13.24 22.69
CA ILE A 120 -24.74 14.64 23.11
C ILE A 120 -23.84 15.03 24.27
N GLU A 121 -23.71 14.17 25.27
CA GLU A 121 -22.89 14.43 26.45
C GLU A 121 -21.41 14.61 26.11
N SER A 122 -20.87 13.74 25.27
CA SER A 122 -19.48 13.84 24.78
C SER A 122 -19.22 15.10 23.94
N ILE A 123 -20.20 15.55 23.14
CA ILE A 123 -20.11 16.79 22.37
C ILE A 123 -20.07 18.00 23.32
N ILE A 124 -20.96 18.05 24.29
CA ILE A 124 -21.02 19.17 25.27
C ILE A 124 -19.74 19.21 26.11
N GLU A 125 -19.24 18.05 26.51
CA GLU A 125 -18.00 17.94 27.30
C GLU A 125 -16.77 18.39 26.51
N GLN A 126 -16.65 17.95 25.26
CA GLN A 126 -15.59 18.39 24.37
C GLN A 126 -15.68 19.89 24.08
N ASN A 127 -16.86 20.39 23.72
CA ASN A 127 -17.07 21.81 23.48
C ASN A 127 -16.75 22.68 24.70
N LYS A 128 -17.00 22.18 25.93
CA LYS A 128 -16.57 22.85 27.17
C LYS A 128 -15.05 22.91 27.30
N LYS A 129 -14.35 21.85 26.95
CA LYS A 129 -12.86 21.82 26.94
C LYS A 129 -12.30 22.76 25.88
N ASP A 130 -12.86 22.75 24.69
CA ASP A 130 -12.43 23.59 23.56
C ASP A 130 -12.73 25.08 23.80
N ASN A 131 -13.73 25.42 24.62
CA ASN A 131 -14.06 26.79 24.98
C ASN A 131 -13.15 27.40 26.08
N THR A 132 -12.06 26.73 26.48
CA THR A 132 -10.95 27.45 27.09
C THR A 132 -10.30 28.33 26.01
N PHE A 133 -9.95 29.57 26.39
CA PHE A 133 -9.42 30.55 25.41
C PHE A 133 -8.23 30.00 24.61
N GLU A 134 -7.31 29.32 25.26
CA GLU A 134 -6.08 28.79 24.65
C GLU A 134 -6.39 27.66 23.66
N SER A 135 -7.26 26.72 24.01
CA SER A 135 -7.63 25.62 23.12
C SER A 135 -8.40 26.10 21.89
N ALA A 136 -9.33 27.04 22.06
CA ALA A 136 -10.17 27.54 20.97
C ALA A 136 -9.35 28.33 19.93
N GLU A 137 -8.42 29.19 20.39
CA GLU A 137 -7.55 29.96 19.49
C GLU A 137 -6.60 29.03 18.72
N PHE A 138 -6.04 28.03 19.40
CA PHE A 138 -5.17 27.03 18.80
C PHE A 138 -5.88 26.22 17.72
N ILE A 139 -7.08 25.70 18.02
CA ILE A 139 -7.91 24.96 17.05
C ILE A 139 -8.18 25.82 15.82
N GLN A 140 -8.57 27.09 15.98
CA GLN A 140 -8.81 28.00 14.86
C GLN A 140 -7.56 28.20 13.99
N LYS A 141 -6.40 28.40 14.61
CA LYS A 141 -5.13 28.56 13.89
C LYS A 141 -4.82 27.30 13.07
N LEU A 142 -5.02 26.12 13.64
CA LEU A 142 -4.82 24.85 12.91
C LEU A 142 -5.80 24.68 11.77
N ILE A 143 -7.09 25.01 11.95
CA ILE A 143 -8.10 24.95 10.88
C ILE A 143 -7.71 25.85 9.70
N LYS A 144 -7.26 27.10 9.98
CA LYS A 144 -6.86 28.06 8.94
C LYS A 144 -5.70 27.56 8.08
N THR A 145 -4.84 26.71 8.59
CA THR A 145 -3.73 26.13 7.80
C THR A 145 -4.22 25.19 6.69
N LYS A 146 -5.41 24.62 6.82
CA LYS A 146 -5.98 23.59 5.90
C LYS A 146 -5.09 22.34 5.70
N VAL A 147 -4.16 22.10 6.64
CA VAL A 147 -3.17 20.99 6.55
C VAL A 147 -3.70 19.71 7.20
N PHE A 148 -4.40 19.85 8.32
CA PHE A 148 -4.85 18.72 9.13
C PHE A 148 -6.34 18.48 8.96
N SER A 149 -6.75 17.20 8.99
CA SER A 149 -8.18 16.86 9.11
C SER A 149 -8.72 17.24 10.49
N ASN A 150 -10.02 17.48 10.57
CA ASN A 150 -10.68 17.90 11.82
C ASN A 150 -10.39 16.92 12.98
N ARG A 151 -10.43 15.60 12.71
CA ARG A 151 -10.06 14.57 13.69
C ARG A 151 -8.62 14.73 14.19
N LYS A 152 -7.67 15.07 13.30
CA LYS A 152 -6.27 15.30 13.68
C LYS A 152 -6.10 16.57 14.50
N ILE A 153 -6.81 17.64 14.18
CA ILE A 153 -6.81 18.88 14.95
C ILE A 153 -7.22 18.62 16.40
N THR A 154 -8.32 17.89 16.61
CA THR A 154 -8.76 17.50 17.97
C THR A 154 -7.70 16.67 18.70
N GLN A 155 -7.08 15.70 18.01
CA GLN A 155 -6.02 14.90 18.61
C GLN A 155 -4.78 15.77 18.99
N ILE A 156 -4.38 16.70 18.13
CA ILE A 156 -3.24 17.59 18.40
C ILE A 156 -3.55 18.47 19.61
N SER A 157 -4.69 19.19 19.61
CA SER A 157 -5.06 20.12 20.68
C SER A 157 -5.28 19.44 22.03
N SER A 158 -5.54 18.14 22.07
CA SER A 158 -5.72 17.38 23.32
C SER A 158 -4.40 16.91 23.95
N VAL A 159 -3.29 16.91 23.22
CA VAL A 159 -2.02 16.31 23.68
C VAL A 159 -0.87 17.30 23.83
N ILE A 160 -0.98 18.51 23.26
CA ILE A 160 0.07 19.53 23.28
C ILE A 160 -0.52 20.94 23.40
N THR A 161 0.19 21.86 24.07
CA THR A 161 -0.21 23.27 24.12
C THR A 161 0.12 23.99 22.82
N GLU A 162 -0.57 25.11 22.55
CA GLU A 162 -0.28 25.95 21.37
C GLU A 162 1.19 26.37 21.35
N LYS A 163 1.71 26.84 22.48
CA LYS A 163 3.09 27.29 22.60
C LYS A 163 4.08 26.20 22.22
N ASP A 164 3.95 25.01 22.81
CA ASP A 164 4.89 23.91 22.56
C ASP A 164 4.77 23.41 21.11
N PHE A 165 3.56 23.45 20.52
CA PHE A 165 3.36 23.05 19.12
C PHE A 165 4.01 24.02 18.13
N TYR A 166 3.91 25.33 18.35
CA TYR A 166 4.60 26.32 17.51
C TYR A 166 6.09 26.44 17.83
N GLU A 167 6.56 25.91 18.95
CA GLU A 167 7.99 25.75 19.22
C GLU A 167 8.55 24.52 18.49
N ASN A 168 7.88 23.37 18.59
CA ASN A 168 8.27 22.14 17.91
C ASN A 168 7.07 21.21 17.64
N PRO A 169 6.44 21.24 16.43
CA PRO A 169 5.27 20.44 16.12
C PRO A 169 5.56 18.92 16.07
N PHE A 170 6.83 18.51 15.92
CA PHE A 170 7.20 17.09 15.84
C PHE A 170 7.08 16.36 17.20
N LEU A 171 6.95 17.08 18.30
CA LEU A 171 6.71 16.49 19.64
C LEU A 171 5.40 15.70 19.71
N VAL A 172 4.41 16.03 18.87
CA VAL A 172 3.12 15.31 18.85
C VAL A 172 3.26 13.88 18.36
N MET A 173 4.29 13.55 17.57
CA MET A 173 4.50 12.20 17.04
C MET A 173 4.72 11.14 18.12
N LYS A 174 5.19 11.56 19.30
CA LYS A 174 5.36 10.68 20.46
C LYS A 174 4.05 10.32 21.16
N LYS A 175 2.96 11.05 20.86
CA LYS A 175 1.68 10.95 21.56
C LYS A 175 0.54 10.51 20.65
N ILE A 176 0.61 10.87 19.37
CA ILE A 176 -0.43 10.53 18.38
C ILE A 176 0.20 10.06 17.07
N LYS A 177 -0.52 9.20 16.34
CA LYS A 177 -0.10 8.76 14.99
C LYS A 177 -0.35 9.90 13.99
N ILE A 178 0.70 10.59 13.57
CA ILE A 178 0.66 11.67 12.57
C ILE A 178 1.86 11.55 11.64
N SER A 179 1.67 11.82 10.35
CA SER A 179 2.74 11.67 9.36
C SER A 179 3.73 12.84 9.39
N TYR A 180 5.00 12.56 9.10
CA TYR A 180 6.00 13.60 8.86
C TYR A 180 5.53 14.61 7.81
N SER A 181 4.95 14.14 6.70
CA SER A 181 4.50 15.01 5.60
C SER A 181 3.46 16.04 6.07
N SER A 182 2.51 15.64 6.94
CA SER A 182 1.52 16.57 7.50
C SER A 182 2.19 17.66 8.34
N LEU A 183 3.14 17.30 9.20
CA LEU A 183 3.86 18.27 10.04
C LEU A 183 4.78 19.16 9.22
N ASN A 184 5.46 18.63 8.21
CA ASN A 184 6.27 19.41 7.29
C ASN A 184 5.43 20.42 6.51
N ASN A 185 4.25 20.00 5.99
CA ASN A 185 3.33 20.91 5.31
C ASN A 185 2.81 22.00 6.24
N PHE A 186 2.61 21.69 7.53
CA PHE A 186 2.28 22.70 8.53
C PHE A 186 3.42 23.72 8.67
N CYS A 187 4.65 23.28 8.88
CA CYS A 187 5.82 24.18 8.98
C CYS A 187 5.93 25.11 7.76
N LEU A 188 5.71 24.56 6.55
CA LEU A 188 5.70 25.33 5.30
C LEU A 188 4.53 26.33 5.25
N SER A 189 3.35 25.97 5.74
CA SER A 189 2.18 26.86 5.71
C SER A 189 2.30 28.08 6.60
N VAL A 190 3.10 27.99 7.67
CA VAL A 190 3.30 29.06 8.66
C VAL A 190 4.70 29.67 8.64
N GLN A 191 5.50 29.38 7.63
CA GLN A 191 6.92 29.76 7.55
C GLN A 191 7.19 31.26 7.64
N LYS A 192 6.24 32.12 7.26
CA LYS A 192 6.35 33.59 7.33
C LYS A 192 6.30 34.08 8.78
N GLU A 193 5.47 33.45 9.60
CA GLU A 193 5.27 33.82 11.00
C GLU A 193 6.26 33.07 11.93
N TYR A 194 6.60 31.83 11.57
CA TYR A 194 7.44 30.94 12.37
C TYR A 194 8.58 30.31 11.53
N PRO A 195 9.53 31.12 11.02
CA PRO A 195 10.61 30.62 10.15
C PRO A 195 11.53 29.61 10.83
N HIS A 196 11.66 29.66 12.17
CA HIS A 196 12.49 28.74 12.94
C HIS A 196 12.04 27.28 12.81
N LEU A 197 10.75 27.02 12.52
CA LEU A 197 10.23 25.67 12.32
C LEU A 197 10.90 24.95 11.15
N LEU A 198 11.39 25.70 10.15
CA LEU A 198 12.08 25.13 8.99
C LEU A 198 13.48 24.58 9.34
N ALA A 199 14.11 25.11 10.40
CA ALA A 199 15.44 24.73 10.84
C ALA A 199 15.46 23.69 11.97
N LEU A 200 14.29 23.22 12.43
CA LEU A 200 14.20 22.24 13.52
C LEU A 200 14.99 20.97 13.20
N PRO A 201 15.84 20.50 14.12
CA PRO A 201 16.61 19.26 13.95
C PRO A 201 15.74 18.05 13.65
N GLU A 202 14.57 17.92 14.28
CA GLU A 202 13.61 16.85 14.05
C GLU A 202 13.06 16.89 12.62
N ARG A 203 12.64 18.06 12.13
CA ARG A 203 12.19 18.24 10.76
C ARG A 203 13.25 17.79 9.76
N LEU A 204 14.48 18.27 9.95
CA LEU A 204 15.57 18.02 9.02
C LEU A 204 15.98 16.54 9.04
N THR A 205 16.15 15.97 10.23
CA THR A 205 16.57 14.56 10.39
C THR A 205 15.53 13.61 9.82
N MET A 206 14.27 13.76 10.23
CA MET A 206 13.17 12.94 9.71
C MET A 206 12.93 13.16 8.22
N GLY A 207 13.17 14.37 7.72
CA GLY A 207 13.08 14.69 6.29
C GLY A 207 14.12 13.95 5.46
N VAL A 208 15.36 13.84 5.95
CA VAL A 208 16.42 13.05 5.33
C VAL A 208 16.07 11.55 5.37
N GLU A 209 15.60 11.02 6.51
CA GLU A 209 15.12 9.64 6.64
C GLU A 209 13.95 9.35 5.67
N LYS A 210 12.95 10.25 5.61
CA LYS A 210 11.79 10.10 4.70
C LYS A 210 12.22 10.15 3.22
N THR A 211 13.19 10.99 2.87
CA THR A 211 13.76 11.02 1.51
C THR A 211 14.35 9.68 1.14
N LEU A 212 15.11 9.04 2.05
CA LEU A 212 15.65 7.71 1.83
C LEU A 212 14.52 6.69 1.61
N SER A 213 13.53 6.66 2.51
CA SER A 213 12.38 5.75 2.39
C SER A 213 11.62 5.93 1.07
N VAL A 214 11.32 7.17 0.67
CA VAL A 214 10.63 7.46 -0.60
C VAL A 214 11.45 6.98 -1.81
N CYS A 215 12.76 7.21 -1.81
CA CYS A 215 13.62 6.74 -2.90
C CYS A 215 13.73 5.21 -2.93
N LEU A 216 13.75 4.55 -1.77
CA LEU A 216 13.83 3.09 -1.67
C LEU A 216 12.49 2.42 -2.03
N SER A 217 11.35 3.11 -1.91
CA SER A 217 10.04 2.59 -2.31
C SER A 217 9.94 2.22 -3.81
N CYS A 218 10.92 2.66 -4.63
CA CYS A 218 11.07 2.20 -6.01
C CYS A 218 11.71 0.80 -6.14
N GLY A 219 12.03 0.15 -5.02
CA GLY A 219 12.64 -1.18 -4.98
C GLY A 219 14.17 -1.19 -4.86
N ASP A 220 14.82 -0.03 -4.73
CA ASP A 220 16.26 0.07 -4.44
C ASP A 220 16.56 -0.34 -2.99
N CYS A 221 17.73 -0.93 -2.72
CA CYS A 221 18.24 -1.19 -1.37
C CYS A 221 19.13 -0.04 -0.87
N PHE A 222 19.73 0.72 -1.78
CA PHE A 222 20.60 1.85 -1.45
C PHE A 222 20.50 2.97 -2.48
N LEU A 223 21.02 4.13 -2.11
CA LEU A 223 21.30 5.23 -3.03
C LEU A 223 22.79 5.59 -3.02
N TYR A 224 23.29 6.09 -4.12
CA TYR A 224 24.61 6.74 -4.12
C TYR A 224 24.53 8.08 -3.38
N ALA A 225 25.54 8.39 -2.57
CA ALA A 225 25.55 9.55 -1.68
C ALA A 225 25.20 10.87 -2.40
N ASN A 226 25.79 11.12 -3.57
CA ASN A 226 25.51 12.34 -4.34
C ASN A 226 24.03 12.47 -4.67
N ARG A 227 23.41 11.38 -5.14
CA ARG A 227 21.99 11.36 -5.48
C ARG A 227 21.09 11.50 -4.25
N PHE A 228 21.52 10.91 -3.14
CA PHE A 228 20.78 11.02 -1.88
C PHE A 228 20.81 12.46 -1.33
N ILE A 229 21.97 13.12 -1.36
CA ILE A 229 22.11 14.53 -0.94
C ILE A 229 21.24 15.42 -1.83
N GLU A 230 21.34 15.27 -3.15
CA GLU A 230 20.51 16.02 -4.12
C GLU A 230 19.01 15.88 -3.81
N LYS A 231 18.54 14.64 -3.63
CA LYS A 231 17.13 14.37 -3.33
C LYS A 231 16.71 14.88 -1.96
N SER A 232 17.59 14.83 -0.96
CA SER A 232 17.31 15.39 0.36
C SER A 232 17.18 16.91 0.30
N LEU A 233 18.04 17.59 -0.46
CA LEU A 233 17.94 19.03 -0.69
C LEU A 233 16.65 19.40 -1.45
N GLU A 234 16.33 18.69 -2.53
CA GLU A 234 15.05 18.87 -3.22
C GLU A 234 13.87 18.74 -2.26
N PHE A 235 13.83 17.69 -1.45
CA PHE A 235 12.73 17.38 -0.56
C PHE A 235 12.58 18.39 0.57
N LEU A 236 13.68 18.75 1.25
CA LEU A 236 13.66 19.66 2.38
C LEU A 236 13.41 21.11 1.99
N ASN A 237 13.86 21.53 0.80
CA ASN A 237 13.74 22.89 0.29
C ASN A 237 12.50 23.11 -0.57
N ASN A 238 11.76 22.05 -0.91
CA ASN A 238 10.52 22.18 -1.68
C ASN A 238 9.47 22.95 -0.85
N GLY A 239 8.97 24.06 -1.42
CA GLY A 239 7.99 24.94 -0.76
C GLY A 239 8.58 25.95 0.23
N VAL A 240 9.91 25.99 0.42
CA VAL A 240 10.57 27.04 1.21
C VAL A 240 10.70 28.31 0.36
N GLU A 241 10.04 29.39 0.80
CA GLU A 241 9.96 30.65 0.04
C GLU A 241 11.22 31.52 0.16
N ASN A 242 11.83 31.59 1.35
CA ASN A 242 13.01 32.44 1.59
C ASN A 242 14.29 31.63 1.43
N GLU A 243 15.23 32.13 0.59
CA GLU A 243 16.53 31.50 0.35
C GLU A 243 17.36 31.29 1.64
N GLU A 244 17.28 32.22 2.59
CA GLU A 244 18.00 32.14 3.87
C GLU A 244 17.56 30.96 4.75
N ASN A 245 16.33 30.49 4.55
CA ASN A 245 15.75 29.36 5.27
C ASN A 245 15.97 28.01 4.58
N LYS A 246 16.59 27.99 3.41
CA LYS A 246 16.93 26.77 2.69
C LYS A 246 18.08 26.03 3.36
N VAL A 247 17.93 24.72 3.38
CA VAL A 247 18.94 23.81 3.96
C VAL A 247 20.12 23.69 3.01
N SER A 248 21.33 23.86 3.51
CA SER A 248 22.57 23.70 2.73
C SER A 248 23.00 22.24 2.61
N GLU A 249 23.88 21.99 1.62
CA GLU A 249 24.45 20.65 1.38
C GLU A 249 25.30 20.20 2.59
N GLU A 250 26.03 21.10 3.23
CA GLU A 250 26.84 20.83 4.43
C GLU A 250 25.97 20.34 5.57
N LYS A 251 24.79 20.97 5.76
CA LYS A 251 23.84 20.56 6.80
C LYS A 251 23.25 19.17 6.54
N VAL A 252 22.91 18.85 5.29
CA VAL A 252 22.47 17.51 4.91
C VAL A 252 23.55 16.47 5.15
N LYS A 253 24.82 16.76 4.81
CA LYS A 253 25.97 15.88 5.07
C LYS A 253 26.19 15.65 6.57
N GLU A 254 26.06 16.71 7.38
CA GLU A 254 26.13 16.61 8.85
C GLU A 254 25.04 15.64 9.39
N ILE A 255 23.81 15.79 8.93
CA ILE A 255 22.67 14.93 9.34
C ILE A 255 22.93 13.48 8.92
N ILE A 256 23.36 13.24 7.69
CA ILE A 256 23.72 11.90 7.20
C ILE A 256 24.79 11.27 8.08
N ASN A 257 25.83 12.02 8.46
CA ASN A 257 26.87 11.51 9.34
C ASN A 257 26.33 11.18 10.74
N ASN A 258 25.45 12.00 11.29
CA ASN A 258 24.81 11.75 12.59
C ASN A 258 23.90 10.52 12.55
N LEU A 259 23.10 10.34 11.49
CA LEU A 259 22.26 9.16 11.26
C LEU A 259 23.11 7.89 11.12
N ASN A 260 24.25 7.96 10.44
CA ASN A 260 25.17 6.84 10.31
C ASN A 260 25.81 6.45 11.65
N LYS A 261 26.23 7.45 12.47
CA LYS A 261 26.72 7.20 13.84
C LYS A 261 25.64 6.60 14.75
N ALA A 262 24.40 7.02 14.59
CA ALA A 262 23.23 6.48 15.30
C ALA A 262 22.76 5.11 14.76
N HIS A 263 23.42 4.56 13.76
CA HIS A 263 23.09 3.29 13.11
C HIS A 263 21.70 3.24 12.45
N LYS A 264 21.07 4.37 12.20
CA LYS A 264 19.80 4.45 11.46
C LYS A 264 19.99 4.26 9.95
N ILE A 265 21.14 4.68 9.45
CA ILE A 265 21.60 4.42 8.08
C ILE A 265 22.97 3.77 8.10
N ARG A 266 23.38 3.17 6.98
CA ARG A 266 24.71 2.61 6.77
C ARG A 266 25.36 3.22 5.53
N ALA A 267 26.59 3.71 5.70
CA ALA A 267 27.41 4.22 4.61
C ALA A 267 28.51 3.20 4.26
N GLU A 268 28.54 2.75 3.01
CA GLU A 268 29.50 1.74 2.52
C GLU A 268 30.12 2.19 1.21
N ILE A 269 31.44 2.01 1.07
CA ILE A 269 32.13 2.27 -0.20
C ILE A 269 32.00 1.03 -1.10
N SER A 270 31.42 1.22 -2.29
CA SER A 270 31.30 0.19 -3.30
C SER A 270 32.68 -0.27 -3.78
N THR A 271 32.92 -1.58 -3.75
CA THR A 271 34.20 -2.19 -4.17
C THR A 271 34.42 -2.05 -5.69
N ASP A 272 33.35 -2.11 -6.47
CA ASP A 272 33.36 -2.09 -7.94
C ASP A 272 33.52 -0.70 -8.54
N LYS A 273 32.90 0.33 -7.94
CA LYS A 273 32.84 1.70 -8.50
C LYS A 273 33.46 2.79 -7.61
N LYS A 274 34.03 2.44 -6.47
CA LYS A 274 34.58 3.36 -5.44
C LYS A 274 33.61 4.51 -5.09
N LYS A 275 32.30 4.26 -5.16
CA LYS A 275 31.22 5.22 -4.86
C LYS A 275 30.63 4.93 -3.49
N LEU A 276 30.32 5.96 -2.74
CA LEU A 276 29.66 5.83 -1.44
C LEU A 276 28.17 5.49 -1.64
N ARG A 277 27.74 4.38 -1.04
CA ARG A 277 26.35 3.91 -0.98
C ARG A 277 25.77 4.24 0.38
N ILE A 278 24.54 4.72 0.41
CA ILE A 278 23.79 5.00 1.63
C ILE A 278 22.58 4.09 1.67
N TYR A 279 22.47 3.31 2.73
CA TYR A 279 21.40 2.35 2.99
C TYR A 279 20.54 2.81 4.16
N ASN A 280 19.27 2.42 4.17
CA ASN A 280 18.59 2.14 5.43
C ASN A 280 19.28 0.95 6.12
N SER A 281 19.53 1.03 7.43
CA SER A 281 20.27 -0.03 8.15
C SER A 281 19.64 -1.40 7.98
N PHE A 282 18.31 -1.49 7.99
CA PHE A 282 17.57 -2.73 7.81
C PHE A 282 17.92 -3.43 6.49
N TYR A 283 17.88 -2.73 5.34
CA TYR A 283 18.21 -3.35 4.05
C TYR A 283 19.68 -3.72 3.92
N PHE A 284 20.57 -2.95 4.56
CA PHE A 284 21.99 -3.32 4.64
C PHE A 284 22.18 -4.65 5.37
N ASP A 285 21.52 -4.81 6.52
CA ASP A 285 21.60 -6.03 7.33
C ASP A 285 20.92 -7.22 6.61
N CYS A 286 19.79 -6.99 5.92
CA CYS A 286 19.12 -8.00 5.08
C CYS A 286 20.08 -8.58 4.01
N GLU A 287 20.70 -7.72 3.21
CA GLU A 287 21.60 -8.21 2.14
C GLU A 287 22.81 -8.95 2.68
N ASN A 288 23.41 -8.49 3.79
CA ASN A 288 24.54 -9.16 4.42
C ASN A 288 24.16 -10.54 4.94
N PHE A 289 23.06 -10.62 5.71
CA PHE A 289 22.62 -11.87 6.32
C PHE A 289 22.20 -12.91 5.28
N VAL A 290 21.48 -12.48 4.23
CA VAL A 290 21.09 -13.36 3.12
C VAL A 290 22.33 -13.88 2.40
N ALA A 291 23.31 -13.01 2.11
CA ALA A 291 24.57 -13.43 1.49
C ALA A 291 25.34 -14.43 2.37
N ASP A 292 25.38 -14.23 3.69
CA ASP A 292 26.01 -15.18 4.65
C ASP A 292 25.28 -16.52 4.66
N SER A 293 23.95 -16.49 4.70
CA SER A 293 23.12 -17.70 4.73
C SER A 293 23.26 -18.53 3.47
N ILE A 294 23.39 -17.87 2.31
CA ILE A 294 23.63 -18.53 1.02
C ILE A 294 25.04 -19.13 0.99
N TYR A 295 26.06 -18.36 1.39
CA TYR A 295 27.44 -18.82 1.44
C TYR A 295 27.59 -20.06 2.32
N LYS A 296 27.00 -20.07 3.52
CA LYS A 296 27.02 -21.23 4.42
C LYS A 296 26.42 -22.47 3.78
N ARG A 297 25.24 -22.34 3.11
CA ARG A 297 24.56 -23.45 2.45
C ARG A 297 25.33 -24.01 1.27
N LEU A 298 25.95 -23.14 0.45
CA LEU A 298 26.75 -23.56 -0.70
C LEU A 298 27.99 -24.36 -0.29
N ASN A 299 28.60 -24.04 0.87
CA ASN A 299 29.80 -24.70 1.36
C ASN A 299 29.51 -25.88 2.31
N LYS A 300 28.26 -26.19 2.59
CA LYS A 300 27.88 -27.28 3.48
C LYS A 300 27.98 -28.62 2.74
N SER A 301 28.83 -29.52 3.24
CA SER A 301 28.96 -30.87 2.69
C SER A 301 27.74 -31.74 2.95
N ARG A 302 27.32 -32.49 1.95
CA ARG A 302 26.21 -33.47 2.04
C ARG A 302 26.53 -34.70 1.15
N PRO A 303 25.87 -35.84 1.39
CA PRO A 303 25.94 -36.98 0.48
C PRO A 303 25.50 -36.56 -0.94
N VAL A 304 26.32 -36.97 -1.93
CA VAL A 304 26.06 -36.74 -3.35
C VAL A 304 25.57 -38.05 -3.95
N PHE A 305 24.43 -37.97 -4.66
CA PHE A 305 23.88 -39.12 -5.38
C PHE A 305 24.48 -39.21 -6.79
N THR A 306 24.77 -40.41 -7.23
CA THR A 306 25.27 -40.62 -8.57
C THR A 306 24.17 -40.33 -9.62
N HIS A 307 24.60 -39.93 -10.82
CA HIS A 307 23.70 -39.75 -11.95
C HIS A 307 22.77 -40.94 -12.16
N THR A 308 23.28 -42.17 -12.07
CA THR A 308 22.51 -43.41 -12.23
C THR A 308 21.40 -43.56 -11.19
N GLN A 309 21.69 -43.23 -9.92
CA GLN A 309 20.68 -43.28 -8.84
C GLN A 309 19.55 -42.30 -9.10
N ILE A 310 19.87 -41.06 -9.46
CA ILE A 310 18.90 -40.01 -9.72
C ILE A 310 18.08 -40.36 -10.97
N GLN A 311 18.69 -40.81 -12.06
CA GLN A 311 18.00 -41.23 -13.27
C GLN A 311 17.06 -42.42 -13.02
N SER A 312 17.44 -43.38 -12.19
CA SER A 312 16.56 -44.47 -11.78
C SER A 312 15.33 -43.97 -11.02
N ALA A 313 15.48 -43.01 -10.11
CA ALA A 313 14.37 -42.43 -9.38
C ALA A 313 13.45 -41.59 -10.32
N ILE A 314 14.04 -40.81 -11.23
CA ILE A 314 13.28 -40.07 -12.27
C ILE A 314 12.48 -41.01 -13.12
N LEU A 315 13.05 -42.12 -13.64
CA LEU A 315 12.35 -43.12 -14.47
C LEU A 315 11.18 -43.76 -13.72
N LYS A 316 11.32 -44.01 -12.41
CA LYS A 316 10.18 -44.51 -11.59
C LYS A 316 9.06 -43.47 -11.53
N THR A 317 9.41 -42.19 -11.33
CA THR A 317 8.47 -41.08 -11.24
C THR A 317 7.81 -40.81 -12.62
N GLU A 318 8.55 -40.90 -13.75
CA GLU A 318 8.01 -40.81 -15.10
C GLU A 318 6.93 -41.89 -15.36
N ARG A 319 7.19 -43.13 -14.89
CA ARG A 319 6.20 -44.22 -14.97
C ARG A 319 4.96 -43.96 -14.10
N LYS A 320 5.18 -43.44 -12.86
CA LYS A 320 4.08 -43.10 -11.94
C LYS A 320 3.14 -42.07 -12.56
N TYR A 321 3.67 -41.03 -13.18
CA TYR A 321 2.87 -39.94 -13.77
C TYR A 321 2.58 -40.11 -15.26
N ARG A 322 3.09 -41.18 -15.92
CA ARG A 322 2.97 -41.42 -17.37
C ARG A 322 3.40 -40.22 -18.21
N LEU A 323 4.46 -39.54 -17.78
CA LEU A 323 5.00 -38.33 -18.39
C LEU A 323 6.52 -38.45 -18.49
N THR A 324 7.07 -38.19 -19.70
CA THR A 324 8.53 -38.16 -19.91
C THR A 324 9.05 -36.73 -19.80
N LEU A 325 10.09 -36.53 -19.03
CA LEU A 325 10.73 -35.25 -18.85
C LEU A 325 11.79 -34.96 -19.92
N ALA A 326 11.92 -33.69 -20.29
CA ALA A 326 13.06 -33.26 -21.12
C ALA A 326 14.38 -33.25 -20.35
N ASP A 327 15.48 -33.27 -21.10
CA ASP A 327 16.83 -33.30 -20.49
C ASP A 327 17.09 -32.11 -19.54
N THR A 328 16.62 -30.91 -19.90
CA THR A 328 16.77 -29.74 -19.01
C THR A 328 15.94 -29.85 -17.74
N GLN A 329 14.80 -30.54 -17.77
CA GLN A 329 13.97 -30.80 -16.58
C GLN A 329 14.62 -31.89 -15.71
N LYS A 330 15.21 -32.91 -16.30
CA LYS A 330 16.00 -33.95 -15.59
C LYS A 330 17.24 -33.32 -14.92
N LEU A 331 17.93 -32.44 -15.63
CA LEU A 331 19.08 -31.70 -15.09
C LEU A 331 18.63 -30.81 -13.89
N ALA A 332 17.46 -30.18 -13.94
CA ALA A 332 16.93 -29.40 -12.83
C ALA A 332 16.70 -30.27 -11.59
N ILE A 333 16.14 -31.47 -11.73
CA ILE A 333 15.96 -32.41 -10.63
C ILE A 333 17.31 -32.86 -10.07
N GLU A 334 18.25 -33.22 -10.92
CA GLU A 334 19.61 -33.61 -10.49
C GLU A 334 20.32 -32.49 -9.72
N THR A 335 20.14 -31.23 -10.17
CA THR A 335 20.67 -30.05 -9.49
C THR A 335 20.04 -29.87 -8.11
N ILE A 336 18.72 -30.05 -7.97
CA ILE A 336 18.00 -30.00 -6.68
C ILE A 336 18.55 -31.08 -5.73
N ILE A 337 18.67 -32.32 -6.17
CA ILE A 337 19.06 -33.46 -5.32
C ILE A 337 20.48 -33.30 -4.78
N ASN A 338 21.40 -32.82 -5.60
CA ASN A 338 22.84 -32.77 -5.26
C ASN A 338 23.28 -31.43 -4.62
N ASN A 339 22.40 -30.45 -4.44
CA ASN A 339 22.77 -29.17 -3.84
C ASN A 339 21.90 -28.79 -2.64
N ASN A 340 22.46 -27.99 -1.72
CA ASN A 340 21.71 -27.45 -0.57
C ASN A 340 20.90 -26.22 -0.94
N ILE A 341 21.24 -25.57 -2.04
CA ILE A 341 20.54 -24.42 -2.59
C ILE A 341 20.64 -24.49 -4.10
N ALA A 342 19.52 -24.31 -4.79
CA ALA A 342 19.49 -24.26 -6.25
C ALA A 342 18.37 -23.35 -6.74
N ILE A 343 18.49 -22.90 -7.99
CA ILE A 343 17.53 -22.06 -8.67
C ILE A 343 17.04 -22.75 -9.94
N ILE A 344 15.73 -22.83 -10.09
CA ILE A 344 15.09 -23.31 -11.33
C ILE A 344 14.32 -22.11 -11.92
N THR A 345 14.82 -21.58 -13.00
CA THR A 345 14.19 -20.45 -13.69
C THR A 345 13.68 -20.86 -15.07
N GLY A 346 12.62 -20.19 -15.54
CA GLY A 346 12.06 -20.44 -16.87
C GLY A 346 10.82 -19.61 -17.12
N SER A 347 10.53 -19.34 -18.38
CA SER A 347 9.36 -18.60 -18.82
C SER A 347 8.06 -19.34 -18.44
N ALA A 348 6.92 -18.65 -18.59
CA ALA A 348 5.62 -19.28 -18.42
C ALA A 348 5.48 -20.47 -19.39
N GLY A 349 4.95 -21.60 -18.89
CA GLY A 349 4.72 -22.79 -19.70
C GLY A 349 5.93 -23.71 -19.93
N THR A 350 7.10 -23.42 -19.31
CA THR A 350 8.30 -24.29 -19.41
C THR A 350 8.28 -25.50 -18.48
N GLY A 351 7.20 -25.69 -17.72
CA GLY A 351 7.01 -26.86 -16.86
C GLY A 351 7.70 -26.76 -15.49
N LYS A 352 7.89 -25.55 -14.94
CA LYS A 352 8.40 -25.37 -13.58
C LYS A 352 7.62 -26.16 -12.54
N THR A 353 6.30 -26.12 -12.59
CA THR A 353 5.41 -26.87 -11.69
C THR A 353 5.55 -28.40 -11.88
N THR A 354 5.76 -28.85 -13.11
CA THR A 354 6.04 -30.26 -13.40
C THR A 354 7.37 -30.68 -12.79
N VAL A 355 8.44 -29.87 -12.97
CA VAL A 355 9.76 -30.12 -12.35
C VAL A 355 9.63 -30.17 -10.84
N LEU A 356 8.88 -29.23 -10.23
CA LEU A 356 8.63 -29.22 -8.79
C LEU A 356 8.01 -30.54 -8.30
N LYS A 357 6.92 -30.97 -8.94
CA LYS A 357 6.22 -32.23 -8.62
C LYS A 357 7.15 -33.43 -8.69
N PHE A 358 7.94 -33.54 -9.77
CA PHE A 358 8.89 -34.63 -9.94
C PHE A 358 10.06 -34.54 -8.97
N ALA A 359 10.59 -33.34 -8.73
CA ALA A 359 11.67 -33.11 -7.78
C ALA A 359 11.30 -33.54 -6.36
N ILE A 360 10.07 -33.27 -5.94
CA ILE A 360 9.53 -33.71 -4.65
C ILE A 360 9.53 -35.25 -4.57
N ASP A 361 8.94 -35.93 -5.53
CA ASP A 361 8.88 -37.40 -5.54
C ASP A 361 10.27 -38.04 -5.55
N VAL A 362 11.21 -37.48 -6.34
CA VAL A 362 12.59 -37.97 -6.38
C VAL A 362 13.33 -37.68 -5.08
N PHE A 363 13.05 -36.51 -4.45
CA PHE A 363 13.60 -36.14 -3.17
C PHE A 363 13.15 -37.08 -2.05
N GLU A 364 11.86 -37.41 -2.00
CA GLU A 364 11.31 -38.38 -1.05
C GLU A 364 11.93 -39.76 -1.22
N GLN A 365 12.16 -40.21 -2.47
CA GLN A 365 12.77 -41.51 -2.76
C GLN A 365 14.25 -41.63 -2.35
N LEU A 366 15.02 -40.54 -2.48
CA LEU A 366 16.47 -40.57 -2.31
C LEU A 366 16.94 -40.01 -0.95
N ILE A 367 16.21 -38.99 -0.45
CA ILE A 367 16.63 -38.25 0.74
C ILE A 367 15.63 -38.43 1.87
N GLY A 368 14.32 -38.25 1.56
CA GLY A 368 13.27 -38.26 2.58
C GLY A 368 13.24 -36.98 3.43
N GLY A 369 12.44 -37.03 4.50
CA GLY A 369 12.27 -35.91 5.42
C GLY A 369 11.17 -34.93 5.00
N ASP A 370 10.86 -33.98 5.88
CA ASP A 370 9.77 -33.03 5.69
C ASP A 370 10.08 -31.98 4.63
N ILE A 371 9.16 -31.81 3.70
CA ILE A 371 9.23 -30.85 2.61
C ILE A 371 8.24 -29.73 2.86
N ILE A 372 8.72 -28.49 2.83
CA ILE A 372 7.92 -27.29 3.02
C ILE A 372 7.73 -26.61 1.66
N LEU A 373 6.47 -26.30 1.31
CA LEU A 373 6.11 -25.61 0.08
C LEU A 373 5.57 -24.23 0.39
N VAL A 374 6.17 -23.20 -0.24
CA VAL A 374 5.76 -21.81 -0.01
C VAL A 374 5.76 -20.98 -1.29
N ALA A 375 4.88 -19.98 -1.31
CA ALA A 375 4.84 -18.98 -2.35
C ALA A 375 4.54 -17.58 -1.78
N PRO A 376 4.82 -16.49 -2.50
CA PRO A 376 4.53 -15.13 -2.01
C PRO A 376 3.03 -14.80 -1.98
N THR A 377 2.20 -15.49 -2.77
CA THR A 377 0.76 -15.24 -2.86
C THR A 377 -0.06 -16.48 -2.56
N GLY A 378 -1.28 -16.28 -2.03
CA GLY A 378 -2.22 -17.37 -1.73
C GLY A 378 -2.55 -18.23 -2.95
N ARG A 379 -2.74 -17.61 -4.13
CA ARG A 379 -3.01 -18.32 -5.38
C ARG A 379 -1.85 -19.18 -5.85
N ALA A 380 -0.62 -18.69 -5.75
CA ALA A 380 0.55 -19.48 -6.11
C ALA A 380 0.71 -20.67 -5.15
N ALA A 381 0.51 -20.47 -3.85
CA ALA A 381 0.54 -21.54 -2.85
C ALA A 381 -0.54 -22.61 -3.16
N ARG A 382 -1.77 -22.19 -3.47
CA ARG A 382 -2.85 -23.13 -3.84
C ARG A 382 -2.48 -23.96 -5.07
N ARG A 383 -1.95 -23.34 -6.12
CA ARG A 383 -1.47 -24.07 -7.30
C ARG A 383 -0.39 -25.09 -6.99
N MET A 384 0.52 -24.75 -6.07
CA MET A 384 1.51 -25.72 -5.60
C MET A 384 0.82 -26.91 -4.93
N THR A 385 -0.15 -26.67 -4.04
CA THR A 385 -0.93 -27.75 -3.39
C THR A 385 -1.65 -28.62 -4.41
N GLU A 386 -2.38 -28.03 -5.37
CA GLU A 386 -3.12 -28.75 -6.40
C GLU A 386 -2.21 -29.63 -7.29
N SER A 387 -1.00 -29.12 -7.59
CA SER A 387 -0.07 -29.83 -8.47
C SER A 387 0.74 -30.91 -7.78
N THR A 388 1.06 -30.73 -6.50
CA THR A 388 1.96 -31.61 -5.73
C THR A 388 1.22 -32.52 -4.75
N THR A 389 -0.03 -32.17 -4.39
CA THR A 389 -0.84 -32.79 -3.33
C THR A 389 -0.29 -32.59 -1.90
N ILE A 390 0.79 -31.80 -1.77
CA ILE A 390 1.33 -31.37 -0.49
C ILE A 390 0.82 -29.97 -0.18
N GLU A 391 0.38 -29.73 1.04
CA GLU A 391 -0.13 -28.42 1.43
C GLU A 391 0.97 -27.36 1.35
N ALA A 392 0.71 -26.30 0.61
CA ALA A 392 1.59 -25.15 0.48
C ALA A 392 0.97 -23.92 1.17
N SER A 393 1.82 -23.11 1.78
CA SER A 393 1.40 -21.89 2.46
C SER A 393 2.01 -20.64 1.82
N THR A 394 1.52 -19.45 2.22
CA THR A 394 2.22 -18.22 1.85
C THR A 394 3.43 -18.00 2.75
N LEU A 395 4.48 -17.31 2.22
CA LEU A 395 5.63 -16.92 3.03
C LEU A 395 5.22 -16.12 4.27
N HIS A 396 4.24 -15.21 4.15
CA HIS A 396 3.74 -14.43 5.27
C HIS A 396 3.07 -15.31 6.33
N SER A 397 2.27 -16.30 5.91
CA SER A 397 1.62 -17.25 6.82
C SER A 397 2.64 -18.14 7.52
N LEU A 398 3.61 -18.70 6.78
CA LEU A 398 4.68 -19.53 7.35
C LEU A 398 5.48 -18.79 8.41
N LEU A 399 5.79 -17.52 8.14
CA LEU A 399 6.57 -16.65 9.04
C LEU A 399 5.72 -16.00 10.14
N LYS A 400 4.40 -16.27 10.17
CA LYS A 400 3.45 -15.66 11.12
C LYS A 400 3.57 -14.13 11.16
N ILE A 401 3.83 -13.50 10.00
CA ILE A 401 3.95 -12.05 9.88
C ILE A 401 2.55 -11.46 10.03
N GLY A 402 2.29 -10.77 11.16
CA GLY A 402 1.05 -10.03 11.37
C GLY A 402 0.96 -8.84 10.43
N VAL A 403 -0.26 -8.49 10.03
CA VAL A 403 -0.54 -7.23 9.34
C VAL A 403 -0.46 -6.13 10.40
N SER A 404 0.71 -5.53 10.60
CA SER A 404 0.80 -4.26 11.31
C SER A 404 0.46 -3.16 10.32
N ASP A 405 -0.42 -2.23 10.72
CA ASP A 405 -0.75 -1.02 9.94
C ASP A 405 0.43 -0.01 9.86
N GLU A 406 1.63 -0.40 10.21
CA GLU A 406 2.79 0.47 10.27
C GLU A 406 3.63 0.39 9.01
N GLU A 407 3.89 1.56 8.42
CA GLU A 407 4.71 1.75 7.23
C GLU A 407 6.21 1.40 7.42
N ASP A 408 6.61 0.94 8.61
CA ASP A 408 8.01 0.62 8.94
C ASP A 408 8.22 -0.89 8.97
N ASP A 409 8.85 -1.42 7.92
CA ASP A 409 9.20 -2.85 7.76
C ASP A 409 10.10 -3.40 8.91
N SER A 410 10.66 -2.52 9.77
CA SER A 410 11.55 -2.90 10.85
C SER A 410 10.86 -3.52 12.07
N ASP A 411 9.56 -3.20 12.31
CA ASP A 411 8.84 -3.54 13.55
C ASP A 411 7.77 -4.63 13.41
N VAL A 412 7.77 -5.36 12.30
CA VAL A 412 6.83 -6.48 12.11
C VAL A 412 7.15 -7.62 13.06
N PHE A 413 6.19 -7.95 13.92
CA PHE A 413 6.30 -9.05 14.88
C PHE A 413 6.44 -10.38 14.13
N VAL A 414 7.55 -11.08 14.31
CA VAL A 414 7.79 -12.41 13.75
C VAL A 414 7.97 -13.38 14.91
N SER A 415 7.34 -14.55 14.82
CA SER A 415 7.50 -15.62 15.82
C SER A 415 8.97 -16.05 15.94
N ASP A 416 9.45 -16.26 17.17
CA ASP A 416 10.81 -16.78 17.41
C ASP A 416 10.98 -18.28 17.09
N GLU A 417 9.92 -18.93 16.62
CA GLU A 417 9.95 -20.38 16.32
C GLU A 417 10.79 -20.66 15.07
N LYS A 418 11.70 -21.64 15.18
CA LYS A 418 12.47 -22.13 14.05
C LYS A 418 11.62 -23.02 13.15
N ILE A 419 11.75 -22.81 11.86
CA ILE A 419 11.14 -23.65 10.84
C ILE A 419 12.02 -24.87 10.63
N GLU A 420 11.54 -26.03 11.03
CA GLU A 420 12.18 -27.32 10.87
C GLU A 420 11.71 -27.97 9.57
N GLY A 421 12.62 -28.56 8.81
CA GLY A 421 12.34 -29.29 7.57
C GLY A 421 13.62 -29.66 6.86
N GLU A 422 13.58 -30.74 6.05
CA GLU A 422 14.73 -31.17 5.25
C GLU A 422 14.92 -30.25 4.03
N ALA A 423 13.81 -29.81 3.42
CA ALA A 423 13.84 -28.91 2.28
C ALA A 423 12.68 -27.91 2.26
N ILE A 424 12.94 -26.72 1.74
CA ILE A 424 11.90 -25.74 1.40
C ILE A 424 11.98 -25.37 -0.08
N PHE A 425 10.82 -25.38 -0.75
CA PHE A 425 10.67 -24.92 -2.12
C PHE A 425 9.88 -23.61 -2.11
N VAL A 426 10.47 -22.55 -2.69
CA VAL A 426 9.88 -21.22 -2.81
C VAL A 426 9.52 -20.98 -4.27
N ASP A 427 8.24 -21.04 -4.62
CA ASP A 427 7.78 -20.73 -5.98
C ASP A 427 7.49 -19.23 -6.14
N GLU A 428 7.40 -18.78 -7.40
CA GLU A 428 7.22 -17.35 -7.77
C GLU A 428 8.22 -16.41 -7.05
N THR A 429 9.47 -16.84 -6.91
CA THR A 429 10.54 -16.11 -6.18
C THR A 429 10.81 -14.72 -6.76
N SER A 430 10.48 -14.45 -8.04
CA SER A 430 10.56 -13.11 -8.64
C SER A 430 9.76 -12.04 -7.90
N MET A 431 8.74 -12.44 -7.15
CA MET A 431 7.91 -11.55 -6.33
C MET A 431 8.45 -11.35 -4.90
N CYS A 432 9.48 -12.09 -4.50
CA CYS A 432 10.06 -12.01 -3.16
C CYS A 432 11.10 -10.88 -3.10
N ASP A 433 10.89 -9.94 -2.18
CA ASP A 433 11.87 -8.89 -1.88
C ASP A 433 12.94 -9.36 -0.89
N ILE A 434 13.94 -8.53 -0.64
CA ILE A 434 15.05 -8.88 0.24
C ILE A 434 14.60 -9.05 1.70
N SER A 435 13.56 -8.34 2.14
CA SER A 435 13.11 -8.38 3.53
C SER A 435 12.41 -9.71 3.85
N ILE A 436 11.58 -10.22 2.95
CA ILE A 436 10.90 -11.50 3.16
C ILE A 436 11.89 -12.68 3.10
N ILE A 437 12.89 -12.63 2.20
CA ILE A 437 13.94 -13.66 2.12
C ILE A 437 14.86 -13.60 3.34
N TYR A 438 15.19 -12.41 3.83
CA TYR A 438 15.92 -12.23 5.08
C TYR A 438 15.20 -12.90 6.25
N ARG A 439 13.90 -12.62 6.43
CA ARG A 439 13.07 -13.22 7.49
C ARG A 439 12.97 -14.73 7.33
N LEU A 440 12.83 -15.22 6.11
CA LEU A 440 12.84 -16.65 5.83
C LEU A 440 14.13 -17.30 6.32
N PHE A 441 15.28 -16.75 5.94
CA PHE A 441 16.58 -17.32 6.36
C PHE A 441 16.86 -17.17 7.87
N GLN A 442 16.31 -16.15 8.54
CA GLN A 442 16.42 -16.01 9.99
C GLN A 442 15.71 -17.15 10.74
N HIS A 443 14.58 -17.62 10.22
CA HIS A 443 13.76 -18.64 10.87
C HIS A 443 14.03 -20.06 10.38
N LEU A 444 14.62 -20.21 9.18
CA LEU A 444 15.00 -21.52 8.67
C LEU A 444 16.18 -22.13 9.43
N SER A 445 16.07 -23.42 9.75
CA SER A 445 17.22 -24.22 10.18
C SER A 445 18.37 -24.13 9.17
N GLU A 446 19.61 -24.02 9.63
CA GLU A 446 20.79 -24.04 8.75
C GLU A 446 20.95 -25.39 8.00
N ASN A 447 20.24 -26.40 8.45
CA ASN A 447 20.20 -27.72 7.81
C ASN A 447 19.18 -27.81 6.68
N CYS A 448 18.19 -26.94 6.64
CA CYS A 448 17.16 -26.95 5.62
C CYS A 448 17.74 -26.56 4.26
N ARG A 449 17.49 -27.37 3.24
CA ARG A 449 17.83 -27.09 1.84
C ARG A 449 16.85 -26.07 1.28
N VAL A 450 17.30 -25.19 0.38
CA VAL A 450 16.45 -24.10 -0.15
C VAL A 450 16.45 -24.12 -1.66
N TYR A 451 15.28 -24.24 -2.25
CA TYR A 451 15.11 -24.27 -3.70
C TYR A 451 14.19 -23.16 -4.16
N PHE A 452 14.69 -22.30 -5.04
CA PHE A 452 13.98 -21.17 -5.60
C PHE A 452 13.47 -21.49 -7.00
N LEU A 453 12.18 -21.28 -7.22
CA LEU A 453 11.57 -21.39 -8.54
C LEU A 453 11.00 -20.01 -8.94
N GLY A 454 11.19 -19.61 -10.21
CA GLY A 454 10.67 -18.32 -10.66
C GLY A 454 10.96 -18.02 -12.12
N ASP A 455 10.48 -16.85 -12.54
CA ASP A 455 10.71 -16.32 -13.88
C ASP A 455 11.28 -14.90 -13.76
N VAL A 456 12.57 -14.73 -14.07
CA VAL A 456 13.27 -13.43 -14.00
C VAL A 456 12.71 -12.38 -14.96
N ASN A 457 11.96 -12.81 -15.96
CA ASN A 457 11.38 -11.91 -16.98
C ASN A 457 10.03 -11.33 -16.54
N GLN A 458 9.41 -11.88 -15.49
CA GLN A 458 8.18 -11.34 -14.92
C GLN A 458 8.45 -10.06 -14.11
N LEU A 459 7.40 -9.49 -13.54
CA LEU A 459 7.52 -8.33 -12.68
C LEU A 459 8.35 -8.67 -11.44
N GLN A 460 9.24 -7.74 -11.11
CA GLN A 460 10.00 -7.77 -9.85
C GLN A 460 9.08 -7.59 -8.63
N SER A 461 9.58 -7.91 -7.45
CA SER A 461 8.89 -7.67 -6.17
C SER A 461 8.43 -6.22 -6.02
N VAL A 462 7.43 -5.96 -5.20
CA VAL A 462 7.05 -4.57 -4.85
C VAL A 462 8.07 -3.96 -3.90
N GLY A 463 8.52 -4.73 -2.89
CA GLY A 463 9.55 -4.31 -1.94
C GLY A 463 10.96 -4.24 -2.52
N SER A 464 11.92 -3.80 -1.70
CA SER A 464 13.30 -3.54 -2.10
C SER A 464 14.09 -4.83 -2.41
N GLY A 465 15.03 -4.71 -3.35
CA GLY A 465 15.90 -5.82 -3.76
C GLY A 465 15.46 -6.52 -5.05
N ASN A 466 16.35 -7.33 -5.59
CA ASN A 466 16.12 -8.14 -6.80
C ASN A 466 16.74 -9.52 -6.60
N VAL A 467 16.23 -10.23 -5.57
CA VAL A 467 16.88 -11.42 -5.02
C VAL A 467 17.14 -12.49 -6.08
N LEU A 468 16.12 -12.85 -6.87
CA LEU A 468 16.27 -13.93 -7.85
C LEU A 468 17.34 -13.61 -8.91
N ASP A 469 17.33 -12.40 -9.47
CA ASP A 469 18.33 -11.96 -10.44
C ASP A 469 19.73 -11.88 -9.83
N ASP A 470 19.86 -11.28 -8.63
CA ASP A 470 21.13 -11.15 -7.93
C ASP A 470 21.77 -12.52 -7.65
N LEU A 471 20.97 -13.52 -7.27
CA LEU A 471 21.42 -14.88 -7.04
C LEU A 471 21.92 -15.54 -8.33
N ILE A 472 21.14 -15.44 -9.40
CA ILE A 472 21.49 -15.99 -10.71
C ILE A 472 22.76 -15.32 -11.25
N GLU A 473 22.78 -13.99 -11.22
CA GLU A 473 23.92 -13.22 -11.73
C GLU A 473 25.17 -13.28 -10.86
N SER A 474 25.07 -13.83 -9.63
CA SER A 474 26.25 -14.12 -8.81
C SER A 474 27.11 -15.24 -9.40
N TYR A 475 26.49 -16.13 -10.18
CA TYR A 475 27.09 -17.35 -10.76
C TYR A 475 27.58 -18.38 -9.74
N TYR A 476 27.32 -18.18 -8.45
CA TYR A 476 27.71 -19.14 -7.40
C TYR A 476 26.58 -20.10 -7.02
N VAL A 477 25.34 -19.68 -7.18
CA VAL A 477 24.17 -20.52 -6.87
C VAL A 477 23.86 -21.41 -8.09
N PRO A 478 23.86 -22.75 -7.94
CA PRO A 478 23.50 -23.67 -9.02
C PRO A 478 22.16 -23.31 -9.63
N THR A 479 22.14 -22.99 -10.91
CA THR A 479 20.97 -22.47 -11.61
C THR A 479 20.71 -23.28 -12.89
N VAL A 480 19.47 -23.75 -13.05
CA VAL A 480 19.02 -24.37 -14.31
C VAL A 480 17.92 -23.52 -14.94
N LYS A 481 18.14 -23.18 -16.22
CA LYS A 481 17.17 -22.44 -17.02
C LYS A 481 16.39 -23.41 -17.91
N LEU A 482 15.10 -23.54 -17.66
CA LEU A 482 14.20 -24.33 -18.50
C LEU A 482 13.89 -23.55 -19.78
N SER A 483 14.26 -24.12 -20.93
CA SER A 483 14.14 -23.46 -22.23
C SER A 483 13.02 -24.02 -23.11
N LEU A 484 12.60 -25.27 -22.88
CA LEU A 484 11.56 -25.90 -23.66
C LEU A 484 10.18 -25.52 -23.14
N ILE A 485 9.30 -25.11 -24.05
CA ILE A 485 7.94 -24.68 -23.73
C ILE A 485 6.97 -25.81 -24.08
N TYR A 486 6.23 -26.30 -23.08
CA TYR A 486 5.28 -27.42 -23.19
C TYR A 486 3.82 -27.00 -23.21
N ARG A 487 3.54 -25.69 -23.01
CA ARG A 487 2.18 -25.17 -22.95
C ARG A 487 1.56 -25.20 -24.34
N GLN A 488 0.52 -26.03 -24.51
CA GLN A 488 -0.36 -26.14 -25.68
C GLN A 488 0.34 -25.91 -27.04
N SER A 489 0.46 -26.93 -27.84
CA SER A 489 0.95 -26.96 -29.23
C SER A 489 2.07 -25.94 -29.57
N GLN A 490 3.10 -26.37 -30.27
CA GLN A 490 4.20 -25.52 -30.78
C GLN A 490 3.71 -24.32 -31.65
N ASP A 491 2.39 -24.24 -31.92
CA ASP A 491 1.75 -23.26 -32.78
C ASP A 491 1.05 -22.10 -32.05
N SER A 492 1.10 -22.00 -30.67
CA SER A 492 0.43 -20.91 -29.95
C SER A 492 1.07 -19.56 -30.19
N ASN A 493 0.27 -18.63 -30.74
CA ASN A 493 0.69 -17.24 -30.93
C ASN A 493 0.93 -16.51 -29.61
N ILE A 494 0.27 -16.91 -28.49
CA ILE A 494 0.52 -16.34 -27.15
C ILE A 494 1.98 -16.59 -26.76
N ILE A 495 2.47 -17.82 -26.91
CA ILE A 495 3.84 -18.20 -26.59
C ILE A 495 4.85 -17.52 -27.54
N TYR A 496 4.54 -17.57 -28.84
CA TYR A 496 5.38 -16.92 -29.84
C TYR A 496 5.54 -15.43 -29.55
N ASN A 497 4.44 -14.73 -29.28
CA ASN A 497 4.47 -13.32 -28.96
C ASN A 497 5.12 -13.02 -27.60
N ALA A 498 4.92 -13.85 -26.57
CA ALA A 498 5.62 -13.72 -25.30
C ALA A 498 7.14 -13.77 -25.49
N ASN A 499 7.65 -14.70 -26.31
CA ASN A 499 9.08 -14.75 -26.64
C ASN A 499 9.55 -13.51 -27.44
N ASN A 500 8.78 -13.05 -28.41
CA ASN A 500 9.09 -11.83 -29.14
C ASN A 500 9.16 -10.61 -28.21
N ILE A 501 8.22 -10.50 -27.26
CA ILE A 501 8.22 -9.44 -26.25
C ILE A 501 9.49 -9.49 -25.43
N LEU A 502 9.90 -10.67 -24.92
CA LEU A 502 11.16 -10.82 -24.16
C LEU A 502 12.37 -10.38 -24.95
N ASN A 503 12.44 -10.72 -26.22
CA ASN A 503 13.54 -10.36 -27.11
C ASN A 503 13.47 -8.93 -27.66
N GLY A 504 12.45 -8.16 -27.30
CA GLY A 504 12.26 -6.79 -27.80
C GLY A 504 11.84 -6.72 -29.27
N ILE A 505 11.34 -7.81 -29.80
CA ILE A 505 10.88 -7.91 -31.20
C ILE A 505 9.45 -7.38 -31.26
N GLY A 506 9.27 -6.16 -31.77
CA GLY A 506 7.97 -5.47 -31.86
C GLY A 506 6.98 -6.07 -32.86
N LYS A 507 7.26 -7.25 -33.40
CA LYS A 507 6.39 -7.95 -34.36
C LYS A 507 5.44 -8.89 -33.60
N ILE A 508 4.15 -8.60 -33.64
CA ILE A 508 3.08 -9.40 -33.08
C ILE A 508 2.47 -10.28 -34.19
N LYS A 509 2.35 -11.58 -33.92
CA LYS A 509 1.63 -12.53 -34.76
C LYS A 509 0.21 -12.68 -34.22
N THR A 510 -0.78 -12.41 -35.05
CA THR A 510 -2.21 -12.54 -34.72
C THR A 510 -2.76 -13.87 -35.22
N GLY A 511 -3.81 -14.34 -34.58
CA GLY A 511 -4.55 -15.57 -34.90
C GLY A 511 -5.72 -15.73 -33.93
N ASP A 512 -6.32 -16.92 -33.89
CA ASP A 512 -7.51 -17.18 -33.06
C ASP A 512 -7.24 -17.04 -31.55
N ASP A 513 -6.01 -17.39 -31.12
CA ASP A 513 -5.54 -17.32 -29.75
C ASP A 513 -4.88 -15.97 -29.38
N PHE A 514 -4.63 -15.10 -30.39
CA PHE A 514 -4.00 -13.78 -30.14
C PHE A 514 -4.58 -12.71 -31.07
N VAL A 515 -5.44 -11.86 -30.53
CA VAL A 515 -6.19 -10.85 -31.29
C VAL A 515 -5.74 -9.43 -30.91
N VAL A 516 -5.67 -8.54 -31.90
CA VAL A 516 -5.36 -7.12 -31.69
C VAL A 516 -6.44 -6.27 -32.33
N TYR A 517 -7.13 -5.47 -31.53
CA TYR A 517 -8.04 -4.41 -31.98
C TYR A 517 -7.31 -3.08 -31.99
N ASN A 518 -7.05 -2.51 -33.17
CA ASN A 518 -6.36 -1.24 -33.31
C ASN A 518 -7.33 -0.07 -33.14
N ILE A 519 -7.44 0.48 -31.95
CA ILE A 519 -8.34 1.57 -31.56
C ILE A 519 -7.53 2.65 -30.87
N SER A 520 -7.72 3.93 -31.24
CA SER A 520 -6.95 5.06 -30.71
C SER A 520 -7.65 5.84 -29.59
N ASN A 521 -8.99 5.93 -29.61
CA ASN A 521 -9.76 6.70 -28.65
C ASN A 521 -9.96 5.91 -27.36
N PRO A 522 -9.57 6.42 -26.16
CA PRO A 522 -9.69 5.72 -24.87
C PRO A 522 -11.12 5.30 -24.53
N GLU A 523 -12.14 6.13 -24.82
CA GLU A 523 -13.54 5.81 -24.57
C GLU A 523 -13.97 4.59 -25.42
N LYS A 524 -13.60 4.56 -26.71
CA LYS A 524 -13.88 3.43 -27.61
C LYS A 524 -13.12 2.17 -27.18
N ILE A 525 -11.91 2.32 -26.63
CA ILE A 525 -11.16 1.20 -26.04
C ILE A 525 -11.95 0.60 -24.88
N ALA A 526 -12.48 1.45 -23.98
CA ALA A 526 -13.27 1.00 -22.85
C ALA A 526 -14.59 0.34 -23.26
N GLU A 527 -15.31 0.89 -24.25
CA GLU A 527 -16.51 0.29 -24.84
C GLU A 527 -16.19 -1.08 -25.47
N GLN A 528 -15.08 -1.18 -26.20
CA GLN A 528 -14.64 -2.44 -26.79
C GLN A 528 -14.26 -3.47 -25.71
N CYS A 529 -13.66 -3.05 -24.59
CA CYS A 529 -13.40 -3.92 -23.44
C CYS A 529 -14.70 -4.50 -22.86
N CYS A 530 -15.74 -3.70 -22.71
CA CYS A 530 -17.06 -4.17 -22.27
C CYS A 530 -17.65 -5.20 -23.26
N THR A 531 -17.55 -4.91 -24.55
CA THR A 531 -18.02 -5.80 -25.63
C THR A 531 -17.29 -7.15 -25.61
N ILE A 532 -15.95 -7.11 -25.50
CA ILE A 532 -15.11 -8.32 -25.42
C ILE A 532 -15.48 -9.14 -24.19
N TYR A 533 -15.61 -8.47 -23.01
CA TYR A 533 -15.96 -9.18 -21.79
C TYR A 533 -17.28 -9.94 -21.94
N LYS A 534 -18.29 -9.28 -22.51
CA LYS A 534 -19.60 -9.90 -22.76
C LYS A 534 -19.52 -11.11 -23.73
N GLN A 535 -18.78 -10.97 -24.83
CA GLN A 535 -18.59 -12.01 -25.82
C GLN A 535 -17.85 -13.22 -25.24
N GLU A 536 -16.75 -12.99 -24.55
CA GLU A 536 -15.95 -14.06 -23.97
C GLU A 536 -16.67 -14.74 -22.79
N LEU A 537 -17.45 -13.98 -21.99
CA LEU A 537 -18.31 -14.57 -20.97
C LEU A 537 -19.38 -15.47 -21.56
N GLN A 538 -20.01 -15.07 -22.68
CA GLN A 538 -20.95 -15.92 -23.39
C GLN A 538 -20.29 -17.18 -23.97
N ARG A 539 -19.06 -17.08 -24.47
CA ARG A 539 -18.29 -18.21 -25.02
C ARG A 539 -17.85 -19.21 -23.94
N LEU A 540 -17.40 -18.73 -22.80
CA LEU A 540 -16.80 -19.56 -21.74
C LEU A 540 -17.80 -20.01 -20.67
N GLY A 541 -18.86 -19.24 -20.44
CA GLY A 541 -19.90 -19.54 -19.46
C GLY A 541 -19.52 -19.26 -18.02
N ASP A 542 -18.25 -19.00 -17.74
CA ASP A 542 -17.75 -18.71 -16.39
C ASP A 542 -17.06 -17.33 -16.34
N ILE A 543 -17.51 -16.49 -15.42
CA ILE A 543 -16.98 -15.14 -15.22
C ILE A 543 -15.54 -15.17 -14.67
N LEU A 544 -15.15 -16.24 -13.98
CA LEU A 544 -13.81 -16.42 -13.43
C LEU A 544 -12.77 -16.67 -14.52
N ASP A 545 -13.18 -17.19 -15.68
CA ASP A 545 -12.30 -17.50 -16.81
C ASP A 545 -11.94 -16.27 -17.68
N VAL A 546 -12.65 -15.16 -17.55
CA VAL A 546 -12.45 -13.93 -18.34
C VAL A 546 -11.86 -12.83 -17.47
N GLN A 547 -10.73 -12.22 -17.88
CA GLN A 547 -10.09 -11.17 -17.09
C GLN A 547 -9.61 -10.00 -17.92
N CYS A 548 -10.06 -8.80 -17.58
CA CYS A 548 -9.41 -7.55 -18.00
C CYS A 548 -8.20 -7.29 -17.12
N ILE A 549 -7.05 -6.92 -17.72
CA ILE A 549 -5.84 -6.59 -16.98
C ILE A 549 -5.32 -5.24 -17.47
N THR A 550 -5.10 -4.27 -16.56
CA THR A 550 -4.58 -2.95 -16.89
C THR A 550 -3.36 -2.61 -16.04
N PRO A 551 -2.42 -1.78 -16.53
CA PRO A 551 -1.27 -1.36 -15.70
C PRO A 551 -1.65 -0.39 -14.57
N LYS A 552 -2.80 0.30 -14.68
CA LYS A 552 -3.14 1.46 -13.84
C LYS A 552 -4.38 1.20 -12.97
N ARG A 553 -4.30 1.57 -11.69
CA ARG A 553 -5.44 1.41 -10.76
C ARG A 553 -6.42 2.57 -10.84
N VAL A 554 -5.91 3.80 -10.73
CA VAL A 554 -6.69 5.06 -10.63
C VAL A 554 -6.25 6.07 -11.69
N ASN A 555 -7.00 7.14 -11.85
CA ASN A 555 -6.69 8.29 -12.72
C ASN A 555 -6.59 7.92 -14.21
N GLY A 556 -7.72 7.74 -14.86
CA GLY A 556 -7.88 7.50 -16.28
C GLY A 556 -9.07 6.61 -16.60
N ILE A 557 -9.57 6.71 -17.82
CA ILE A 557 -10.72 5.94 -18.29
C ILE A 557 -10.39 4.44 -18.33
N LEU A 558 -9.14 4.11 -18.66
CA LEU A 558 -8.64 2.74 -18.74
C LEU A 558 -8.02 2.22 -17.44
N ALA A 559 -8.19 2.96 -16.34
CA ALA A 559 -7.80 2.49 -15.01
C ALA A 559 -8.76 1.40 -14.51
N SER A 560 -8.26 0.45 -13.70
CA SER A 560 -9.06 -0.70 -13.25
C SER A 560 -10.33 -0.29 -12.51
N GLU A 561 -10.30 0.78 -11.70
CA GLU A 561 -11.49 1.25 -10.98
C GLU A 561 -12.60 1.76 -11.91
N GLN A 562 -12.24 2.43 -13.00
CA GLN A 562 -13.22 2.91 -13.98
C GLN A 562 -13.73 1.79 -14.88
N LEU A 563 -12.84 0.92 -15.37
CA LEU A 563 -13.22 -0.23 -16.19
C LEU A 563 -14.11 -1.20 -15.40
N ASN A 564 -13.85 -1.42 -14.10
CA ASN A 564 -14.72 -2.24 -13.26
C ASN A 564 -16.16 -1.74 -13.26
N LYS A 565 -16.38 -0.43 -13.07
CA LYS A 565 -17.74 0.16 -13.08
C LYS A 565 -18.41 0.03 -14.44
N GLN A 566 -17.67 0.27 -15.52
CA GLN A 566 -18.22 0.18 -16.88
C GLN A 566 -18.55 -1.26 -17.27
N ILE A 567 -17.68 -2.22 -16.95
CA ILE A 567 -17.92 -3.63 -17.24
C ILE A 567 -19.08 -4.16 -16.38
N GLN A 568 -19.13 -3.83 -15.08
CA GLN A 568 -20.24 -4.18 -14.21
C GLN A 568 -21.58 -3.73 -14.81
N MET A 569 -21.68 -2.45 -15.22
CA MET A 569 -22.88 -1.89 -15.85
C MET A 569 -23.24 -2.61 -17.16
N ALA A 570 -22.24 -3.04 -17.94
CA ALA A 570 -22.48 -3.65 -19.25
C ALA A 570 -22.89 -5.11 -19.17
N ILE A 571 -22.47 -5.85 -18.13
CA ILE A 571 -22.63 -7.32 -18.12
C ILE A 571 -23.46 -7.87 -16.97
N ASN A 572 -23.53 -7.18 -15.82
CA ASN A 572 -24.30 -7.69 -14.69
C ASN A 572 -25.79 -7.37 -14.87
N PRO A 573 -26.67 -8.37 -15.03
CA PRO A 573 -28.10 -8.14 -15.22
C PRO A 573 -28.79 -7.53 -13.98
N ASN A 574 -28.17 -7.65 -12.81
CA ASN A 574 -28.69 -7.09 -11.55
C ASN A 574 -28.24 -5.64 -11.29
N TYR A 575 -27.40 -5.08 -12.19
CA TYR A 575 -26.97 -3.69 -12.06
C TYR A 575 -28.15 -2.70 -12.01
N GLY A 576 -28.12 -1.79 -11.02
CA GLY A 576 -29.20 -0.82 -10.83
C GLY A 576 -30.42 -1.33 -10.05
N SER A 577 -30.43 -2.60 -9.61
CA SER A 577 -31.47 -3.12 -8.72
C SER A 577 -31.47 -2.41 -7.37
N ASN A 578 -32.60 -2.48 -6.64
CA ASN A 578 -32.69 -1.92 -5.28
C ASN A 578 -31.97 -2.75 -4.22
N SER A 579 -31.59 -4.01 -4.57
CA SER A 579 -30.82 -4.89 -3.70
C SER A 579 -29.35 -4.78 -4.04
N PHE A 580 -28.60 -4.09 -3.21
CA PHE A 580 -27.15 -3.94 -3.32
C PHE A 580 -26.52 -3.78 -1.94
N PHE A 581 -25.26 -4.20 -1.84
CA PHE A 581 -24.39 -3.91 -0.70
C PHE A 581 -23.44 -2.76 -1.08
N PHE A 582 -23.18 -1.84 -0.15
CA PHE A 582 -22.32 -0.70 -0.41
C PHE A 582 -21.14 -0.69 0.55
N SER A 583 -19.93 -0.85 0.04
CA SER A 583 -18.68 -0.75 0.81
C SER A 583 -17.56 -0.20 -0.06
N ASN A 584 -16.58 0.47 0.52
CA ASN A 584 -15.37 0.97 -0.15
C ASN A 584 -15.64 1.81 -1.42
N GLY A 585 -16.78 2.50 -1.49
CA GLY A 585 -17.16 3.32 -2.64
C GLY A 585 -17.72 2.54 -3.84
N TYR A 586 -17.98 1.23 -3.68
CA TYR A 586 -18.62 0.37 -4.66
C TYR A 586 -20.02 -0.05 -4.24
N LYS A 587 -20.89 -0.25 -5.24
CA LYS A 587 -22.15 -0.99 -5.09
C LYS A 587 -21.93 -2.38 -5.64
N PHE A 588 -22.18 -3.38 -4.83
CA PHE A 588 -22.09 -4.78 -5.20
C PHE A 588 -23.48 -5.37 -5.42
N TYR A 589 -23.65 -6.10 -6.49
CA TYR A 589 -24.88 -6.78 -6.88
C TYR A 589 -24.65 -8.28 -6.97
N ILE A 590 -25.71 -9.07 -6.89
CA ILE A 590 -25.64 -10.52 -7.15
C ILE A 590 -25.04 -10.78 -8.54
N GLY A 591 -24.08 -11.70 -8.63
CA GLY A 591 -23.35 -12.03 -9.85
C GLY A 591 -22.10 -11.19 -10.09
N ASP A 592 -21.78 -10.21 -9.23
CA ASP A 592 -20.54 -9.45 -9.37
C ASP A 592 -19.30 -10.30 -9.09
N LYS A 593 -18.26 -10.06 -9.87
CA LYS A 593 -16.92 -10.57 -9.63
C LYS A 593 -16.16 -9.66 -8.67
N ILE A 594 -15.70 -10.19 -7.55
CA ILE A 594 -15.03 -9.44 -6.48
C ILE A 594 -13.65 -10.00 -6.15
N ILE A 595 -12.80 -9.18 -5.52
CA ILE A 595 -11.48 -9.57 -5.02
C ILE A 595 -11.31 -9.07 -3.58
N CYS A 596 -10.78 -9.95 -2.73
CA CYS A 596 -10.32 -9.58 -1.38
C CYS A 596 -8.90 -9.03 -1.45
N ASN A 597 -8.63 -7.94 -0.73
CA ASN A 597 -7.34 -7.26 -0.73
C ASN A 597 -6.54 -7.43 0.57
N LYS A 598 -7.07 -8.18 1.54
CA LYS A 598 -6.38 -8.60 2.76
C LYS A 598 -6.69 -10.08 3.05
N ASN A 599 -5.92 -10.67 3.96
CA ASN A 599 -6.12 -12.05 4.38
C ASN A 599 -7.17 -12.15 5.48
N THR A 600 -7.96 -13.23 5.46
CA THR A 600 -8.75 -13.75 6.59
C THR A 600 -8.25 -15.15 6.96
N GLU A 601 -8.96 -15.82 7.85
CA GLU A 601 -8.71 -17.24 8.14
C GLU A 601 -8.98 -18.13 6.92
N THR A 602 -9.98 -17.79 6.10
CA THR A 602 -10.51 -18.59 4.98
C THR A 602 -10.16 -18.04 3.62
N VAL A 603 -10.20 -16.71 3.42
CA VAL A 603 -9.93 -16.02 2.15
C VAL A 603 -8.60 -15.29 2.21
N ARG A 604 -7.80 -15.39 1.16
CA ARG A 604 -6.48 -14.76 1.06
C ARG A 604 -6.49 -13.53 0.18
N ASN A 605 -5.53 -12.63 0.41
CA ASN A 605 -5.30 -11.48 -0.46
C ASN A 605 -5.10 -11.91 -1.92
N GLY A 606 -5.91 -11.37 -2.81
CA GLY A 606 -5.93 -11.69 -4.23
C GLY A 606 -6.95 -12.75 -4.62
N ASP A 607 -7.64 -13.40 -3.68
CA ASP A 607 -8.69 -14.36 -4.01
C ASP A 607 -9.87 -13.65 -4.69
N ILE A 608 -10.34 -14.24 -5.77
CA ILE A 608 -11.47 -13.75 -6.55
C ILE A 608 -12.67 -14.65 -6.28
N GLY A 609 -13.82 -14.03 -6.03
CA GLY A 609 -15.10 -14.70 -5.82
C GLY A 609 -16.22 -14.11 -6.65
N VAL A 610 -17.38 -14.74 -6.59
CA VAL A 610 -18.62 -14.29 -7.22
C VAL A 610 -19.67 -14.08 -6.15
N VAL A 611 -20.32 -12.91 -6.19
CA VAL A 611 -21.37 -12.54 -5.23
C VAL A 611 -22.62 -13.38 -5.47
N THR A 612 -23.08 -14.11 -4.46
CA THR A 612 -24.26 -14.97 -4.50
C THR A 612 -25.49 -14.31 -3.90
N ASN A 613 -25.29 -13.47 -2.87
CA ASN A 613 -26.37 -12.75 -2.22
C ASN A 613 -25.89 -11.41 -1.66
N VAL A 614 -26.78 -10.43 -1.59
CA VAL A 614 -26.54 -9.12 -0.98
C VAL A 614 -27.73 -8.66 -0.18
N THR A 615 -27.46 -8.08 0.98
CA THR A 615 -28.41 -7.29 1.77
C THR A 615 -27.87 -5.88 1.97
N LYS A 616 -28.53 -5.02 2.75
CA LYS A 616 -28.00 -3.70 3.08
C LYS A 616 -26.76 -3.76 3.95
N ASN A 617 -26.60 -4.82 4.75
CA ASN A 617 -25.58 -4.92 5.80
C ASN A 617 -24.59 -6.06 5.57
N GLU A 618 -24.84 -6.94 4.58
CA GLU A 618 -24.02 -8.14 4.36
C GLU A 618 -23.89 -8.43 2.87
N ILE A 619 -22.73 -8.98 2.50
CA ILE A 619 -22.42 -9.54 1.18
C ILE A 619 -22.00 -10.99 1.34
N GLN A 620 -22.59 -11.88 0.54
CA GLN A 620 -22.25 -13.30 0.48
C GLN A 620 -21.62 -13.58 -0.87
N ALA A 621 -20.50 -14.31 -0.90
CA ALA A 621 -19.78 -14.61 -2.11
C ALA A 621 -19.13 -16.00 -2.05
N ILE A 622 -19.05 -16.67 -3.21
CA ILE A 622 -18.35 -17.94 -3.39
C ILE A 622 -16.95 -17.66 -3.91
N PHE A 623 -15.97 -18.14 -3.18
CA PHE A 623 -14.55 -18.20 -3.55
C PHE A 623 -14.14 -19.65 -3.82
N ASP A 624 -12.94 -19.87 -4.33
CA ASP A 624 -12.40 -21.24 -4.49
C ASP A 624 -12.31 -22.00 -3.16
N THR A 625 -12.24 -21.28 -2.01
CA THR A 625 -12.22 -21.83 -0.64
C THR A 625 -13.58 -22.23 -0.11
N GLY A 626 -14.64 -21.76 -0.72
CA GLY A 626 -16.02 -21.96 -0.28
C GLY A 626 -16.81 -20.64 -0.24
N GLU A 627 -17.98 -20.72 0.37
CA GLU A 627 -18.88 -19.59 0.51
C GLU A 627 -18.57 -18.81 1.80
N GLU A 628 -18.50 -17.49 1.67
CA GLU A 628 -18.17 -16.56 2.76
C GLU A 628 -19.20 -15.43 2.85
N ILE A 629 -19.45 -14.98 4.07
CA ILE A 629 -20.35 -13.86 4.36
C ILE A 629 -19.56 -12.79 5.08
N PHE A 630 -19.66 -11.55 4.60
CA PHE A 630 -19.01 -10.40 5.21
C PHE A 630 -20.04 -9.33 5.55
N ASP A 631 -19.98 -8.79 6.75
CA ASP A 631 -20.69 -7.57 7.13
C ASP A 631 -19.96 -6.30 6.64
N ASP A 632 -20.52 -5.12 6.93
CA ASP A 632 -19.95 -3.83 6.52
C ASP A 632 -18.53 -3.62 7.06
N GLU A 633 -18.28 -3.95 8.33
CA GLU A 633 -16.99 -3.74 8.99
C GLU A 633 -15.92 -4.68 8.40
N GLN A 634 -16.26 -5.95 8.24
CA GLN A 634 -15.40 -6.96 7.62
C GLN A 634 -15.10 -6.63 6.15
N ALA A 635 -16.11 -6.20 5.38
CA ALA A 635 -15.93 -5.83 3.98
C ALA A 635 -15.03 -4.60 3.79
N GLU A 636 -15.15 -3.61 4.70
CA GLU A 636 -14.25 -2.44 4.72
C GLU A 636 -12.83 -2.84 5.15
N GLU A 637 -12.70 -3.64 6.19
CA GLU A 637 -11.40 -4.12 6.67
C GLU A 637 -10.66 -4.92 5.60
N LEU A 638 -11.36 -5.84 4.92
CA LEU A 638 -10.82 -6.66 3.83
C LEU A 638 -10.58 -5.87 2.54
N ASN A 639 -11.06 -4.64 2.49
CA ASN A 639 -10.99 -3.78 1.32
C ASN A 639 -11.51 -4.50 0.06
N ILE A 640 -12.70 -5.11 0.16
CA ILE A 640 -13.34 -5.82 -0.96
C ILE A 640 -13.57 -4.84 -2.11
N SER A 641 -13.26 -5.26 -3.33
CA SER A 641 -13.44 -4.45 -4.53
C SER A 641 -13.90 -5.29 -5.74
N LEU A 642 -14.45 -4.63 -6.76
CA LEU A 642 -14.81 -5.28 -8.03
C LEU A 642 -13.55 -5.83 -8.72
N ALA A 643 -13.68 -6.97 -9.41
CA ALA A 643 -12.59 -7.72 -10.01
C ALA A 643 -12.75 -8.05 -11.50
N TYR A 644 -13.66 -7.41 -12.22
CA TYR A 644 -13.75 -7.56 -13.67
C TYR A 644 -12.47 -7.10 -14.37
N CYS A 645 -11.87 -6.04 -13.84
CA CYS A 645 -10.57 -5.51 -14.25
C CYS A 645 -9.64 -5.40 -13.05
N ILE A 646 -8.47 -6.02 -13.13
CA ILE A 646 -7.42 -5.96 -12.09
C ILE A 646 -6.14 -5.38 -12.66
N THR A 647 -5.22 -4.96 -11.78
CA THR A 647 -3.90 -4.52 -12.25
C THR A 647 -3.00 -5.72 -12.59
N VAL A 648 -1.99 -5.51 -13.46
CA VAL A 648 -1.01 -6.56 -13.79
C VAL A 648 -0.35 -7.12 -12.53
N HIS A 649 -0.03 -6.28 -11.54
CA HIS A 649 0.53 -6.74 -10.26
C HIS A 649 -0.40 -7.70 -9.52
N LYS A 650 -1.70 -7.39 -9.47
CA LYS A 650 -2.70 -8.26 -8.83
C LYS A 650 -2.98 -9.55 -9.62
N SER A 651 -2.62 -9.60 -10.90
CA SER A 651 -2.76 -10.81 -11.73
C SER A 651 -1.59 -11.78 -11.59
N GLN A 652 -0.50 -11.39 -10.91
CA GLN A 652 0.64 -12.29 -10.68
C GLN A 652 0.20 -13.53 -9.89
N GLY A 653 0.76 -14.69 -10.21
CA GLY A 653 0.33 -15.98 -9.66
C GLY A 653 -1.03 -16.48 -10.18
N SER A 654 -1.76 -15.69 -10.98
CA SER A 654 -3.06 -16.08 -11.57
C SER A 654 -2.94 -16.39 -13.06
N GLU A 655 -3.86 -17.18 -13.58
CA GLU A 655 -4.02 -17.46 -15.01
C GLU A 655 -5.51 -17.58 -15.35
N PHE A 656 -5.89 -17.10 -16.53
CA PHE A 656 -7.28 -17.08 -17.00
C PHE A 656 -7.35 -17.65 -18.41
N LYS A 657 -8.49 -18.22 -18.81
CA LYS A 657 -8.67 -18.73 -20.17
C LYS A 657 -8.56 -17.59 -21.19
N THR A 658 -9.31 -16.50 -20.98
CA THR A 658 -9.19 -15.29 -21.80
C THR A 658 -8.69 -14.11 -20.99
N VAL A 659 -7.65 -13.45 -21.48
CA VAL A 659 -7.13 -12.18 -20.94
C VAL A 659 -7.21 -11.11 -22.02
N PHE A 660 -7.58 -9.89 -21.64
CA PHE A 660 -7.48 -8.76 -22.54
C PHE A 660 -6.90 -7.52 -21.83
N ILE A 661 -6.15 -6.72 -22.60
CA ILE A 661 -5.37 -5.58 -22.10
C ILE A 661 -5.71 -4.34 -22.90
N PRO A 662 -6.20 -3.25 -22.27
CA PRO A 662 -6.30 -1.95 -22.92
C PRO A 662 -4.91 -1.28 -22.98
N VAL A 663 -4.54 -0.75 -24.15
CA VAL A 663 -3.25 -0.11 -24.42
C VAL A 663 -3.48 1.25 -25.06
N SER A 664 -3.06 2.33 -24.39
CA SER A 664 -3.20 3.69 -24.86
C SER A 664 -2.08 4.60 -24.35
N GLU A 665 -2.12 5.87 -24.72
CA GLU A 665 -1.22 6.88 -24.20
C GLU A 665 -1.33 7.05 -22.66
N GLU A 666 -2.54 6.91 -22.10
CA GLU A 666 -2.78 7.04 -20.66
C GLU A 666 -1.93 6.11 -19.82
N ASN A 667 -1.68 4.90 -20.30
CA ASN A 667 -0.95 3.85 -19.59
C ASN A 667 0.46 3.56 -20.14
N LYS A 668 0.89 4.28 -21.19
CA LYS A 668 2.19 4.12 -21.84
C LYS A 668 3.37 4.18 -20.88
N ALA A 669 3.36 5.12 -19.93
CA ALA A 669 4.47 5.31 -19.00
C ALA A 669 4.72 4.08 -18.09
N MET A 670 3.66 3.31 -17.80
CA MET A 670 3.72 2.10 -16.97
C MET A 670 3.91 0.83 -17.80
N LEU A 671 3.50 0.83 -19.07
CA LEU A 671 3.60 -0.31 -19.98
C LEU A 671 5.05 -0.48 -20.45
N LYS A 672 5.83 -1.21 -19.66
CA LYS A 672 7.19 -1.64 -20.01
C LYS A 672 7.19 -3.11 -20.41
N ARG A 673 8.29 -3.57 -21.03
CA ARG A 673 8.43 -4.94 -21.55
C ARG A 673 8.06 -6.02 -20.54
N ASN A 674 8.61 -5.99 -19.33
CA ASN A 674 8.36 -7.00 -18.30
C ASN A 674 6.90 -6.99 -17.81
N LEU A 675 6.29 -5.82 -17.66
CA LEU A 675 4.88 -5.69 -17.28
C LEU A 675 3.97 -6.23 -18.39
N PHE A 676 4.28 -5.89 -19.64
CA PHE A 676 3.52 -6.37 -20.79
C PHE A 676 3.67 -7.88 -20.99
N TYR A 677 4.90 -8.40 -20.85
CA TYR A 677 5.17 -9.84 -20.82
C TYR A 677 4.37 -10.55 -19.73
N THR A 678 4.42 -10.05 -18.49
CA THR A 678 3.67 -10.63 -17.38
C THR A 678 2.18 -10.70 -17.67
N ALA A 679 1.60 -9.64 -18.23
CA ALA A 679 0.19 -9.58 -18.55
C ALA A 679 -0.19 -10.57 -19.67
N VAL A 680 0.60 -10.66 -20.74
CA VAL A 680 0.38 -11.60 -21.85
C VAL A 680 0.46 -13.06 -21.37
N THR A 681 1.40 -13.36 -20.48
CA THR A 681 1.57 -14.72 -19.93
C THR A 681 0.48 -15.15 -18.96
N ARG A 682 -0.48 -14.29 -18.60
CA ARG A 682 -1.67 -14.68 -17.80
C ARG A 682 -2.74 -15.41 -18.63
N ALA A 683 -2.71 -15.28 -19.96
CA ALA A 683 -3.66 -15.95 -20.84
C ALA A 683 -3.31 -17.43 -21.05
N LYS A 684 -4.32 -18.31 -20.90
CA LYS A 684 -4.20 -19.75 -21.21
C LYS A 684 -4.58 -20.09 -22.64
N GLU A 685 -5.74 -19.58 -23.09
CA GLU A 685 -6.32 -19.93 -24.38
C GLU A 685 -6.36 -18.76 -25.35
N LYS A 686 -6.67 -17.53 -24.83
CA LYS A 686 -6.85 -16.38 -25.70
C LYS A 686 -6.33 -15.09 -25.06
N MET A 687 -5.52 -14.38 -25.82
CA MET A 687 -5.01 -13.06 -25.48
C MET A 687 -5.58 -12.01 -26.45
N ILE A 688 -6.12 -10.92 -25.93
CA ILE A 688 -6.68 -9.84 -26.73
C ILE A 688 -6.04 -8.51 -26.30
N ILE A 689 -5.52 -7.76 -27.25
CA ILE A 689 -5.01 -6.41 -27.02
C ILE A 689 -5.97 -5.40 -27.65
N VAL A 690 -6.36 -4.37 -26.92
CA VAL A 690 -7.24 -3.31 -27.41
C VAL A 690 -6.51 -1.98 -27.31
N GLY A 691 -6.04 -1.44 -28.45
CA GLY A 691 -5.32 -0.17 -28.45
C GLY A 691 -4.44 0.00 -29.67
N GLU A 692 -3.67 1.08 -29.69
CA GLU A 692 -2.84 1.45 -30.83
C GLU A 692 -1.54 0.66 -30.92
N ASN A 693 -1.26 0.13 -32.11
CA ASN A 693 -0.02 -0.62 -32.40
C ASN A 693 1.26 0.11 -32.01
N LYS A 694 1.28 1.45 -32.09
CA LYS A 694 2.45 2.26 -31.71
C LYS A 694 2.80 2.12 -30.22
N TYR A 695 1.80 2.02 -29.33
CA TYR A 695 2.02 1.86 -27.89
C TYR A 695 2.37 0.43 -27.52
N ILE A 696 1.79 -0.55 -28.25
CA ILE A 696 2.18 -1.97 -28.11
C ILE A 696 3.66 -2.13 -28.48
N LYS A 697 4.09 -1.57 -29.62
CA LYS A 697 5.47 -1.59 -30.04
C LYS A 697 6.39 -0.87 -29.04
N SER A 698 5.98 0.32 -28.60
CA SER A 698 6.71 1.08 -27.57
C SER A 698 6.89 0.29 -26.26
N ALA A 699 5.85 -0.44 -25.81
CA ALA A 699 5.92 -1.28 -24.62
C ALA A 699 6.93 -2.44 -24.78
N ILE A 700 6.97 -3.07 -25.96
CA ILE A 700 7.90 -4.15 -26.27
C ILE A 700 9.34 -3.65 -26.39
N GLU A 701 9.56 -2.50 -27.00
CA GLU A 701 10.87 -1.90 -27.19
C GLU A 701 11.41 -1.26 -25.91
N ASP A 702 10.54 -0.84 -24.98
CA ASP A 702 10.97 -0.23 -23.72
C ASP A 702 11.59 -1.26 -22.77
N ASN A 703 12.89 -1.43 -22.92
CA ASN A 703 13.73 -2.29 -22.06
C ASN A 703 14.27 -1.57 -20.83
N ARG A 704 13.72 -0.42 -20.49
CA ARG A 704 14.08 0.28 -19.26
C ARG A 704 13.52 -0.48 -18.06
N ILE A 705 14.03 -1.70 -17.86
CA ILE A 705 13.92 -2.35 -16.57
C ILE A 705 14.63 -1.41 -15.62
N TYR A 706 13.90 -0.94 -14.64
CA TYR A 706 14.52 -0.19 -13.55
C TYR A 706 15.56 -1.11 -12.92
N GLN A 707 16.84 -0.87 -13.23
CA GLN A 707 17.92 -1.63 -12.61
C GLN A 707 17.96 -1.22 -11.14
N ARG A 708 17.37 -2.06 -10.31
CA ARG A 708 17.36 -1.85 -8.86
C ARG A 708 18.78 -1.82 -8.34
N LYS A 709 19.04 -0.88 -7.46
CA LYS A 709 20.33 -0.75 -6.80
C LYS A 709 20.38 -1.70 -5.62
N THR A 710 20.97 -2.86 -5.86
CA THR A 710 21.19 -3.92 -4.88
C THR A 710 22.67 -4.23 -4.76
N SER A 711 23.09 -4.83 -3.68
CA SER A 711 24.46 -5.30 -3.47
C SER A 711 24.55 -6.79 -3.16
N LEU A 712 23.44 -7.51 -3.12
CA LEU A 712 23.40 -8.92 -2.78
C LEU A 712 24.37 -9.75 -3.65
N LYS A 713 24.30 -9.56 -4.97
CA LYS A 713 25.26 -10.16 -5.93
C LYS A 713 26.70 -9.89 -5.52
N SER A 714 27.07 -8.62 -5.31
CA SER A 714 28.46 -8.26 -4.98
C SER A 714 28.89 -8.77 -3.60
N ARG A 715 27.97 -8.86 -2.63
CA ARG A 715 28.24 -9.45 -1.30
C ARG A 715 28.54 -10.94 -1.39
N ILE A 716 27.75 -11.71 -2.15
CA ILE A 716 27.99 -13.13 -2.39
C ILE A 716 29.36 -13.31 -3.05
N THR A 717 29.63 -12.60 -4.14
CA THR A 717 30.90 -12.66 -4.88
C THR A 717 32.11 -12.36 -3.97
N SER A 718 32.03 -11.30 -3.16
CA SER A 718 33.12 -10.89 -2.26
C SER A 718 33.45 -11.94 -1.19
N LYS A 719 32.46 -12.73 -0.73
CA LYS A 719 32.66 -13.80 0.25
C LYS A 719 33.49 -14.94 -0.34
N TYR A 720 33.26 -15.30 -1.60
CA TYR A 720 34.04 -16.32 -2.29
C TYR A 720 35.45 -15.83 -2.63
N GLN A 721 35.62 -14.58 -3.03
CA GLN A 721 36.96 -14.02 -3.31
C GLN A 721 37.82 -13.87 -2.06
N ARG A 722 37.27 -13.75 -0.87
CA ARG A 722 38.04 -13.73 0.40
C ARG A 722 38.40 -15.11 0.93
N ALA A 723 37.67 -16.13 0.48
CA ALA A 723 37.91 -17.53 0.91
C ALA A 723 38.95 -18.24 0.05
N VAL A 724 39.35 -17.66 -1.09
CA VAL A 724 40.47 -18.06 -1.95
C VAL A 724 41.68 -17.19 -1.61
#